data_8c86b0ef5a5759876f4267f0fd8030e6
#
_entry.id   8c86b0ef5a5759876f4267f0fd8030e6
#
_cell.length_a   1.000
_cell.length_b   1.000
_cell.length_c   1.000
_cell.angle_alpha   90.00
_cell.angle_beta   90.00
_cell.angle_gamma   90.00
#
_symmetry.space_group_name_H-M   'P 1'
#
loop_
_entity.id
_entity.type
_entity.pdbx_description
1 polymer ?
#
loop_
_entity_poly.entity_id
_entity_poly.type
_entity_poly.pdbx_seq_one_letter_code
_entity_poly.pdbx_strand_id
1 'polypeptide(L)'
;MTEPTSTTTRLTVAQALVRFLAAQYTERDGVRRRLVDSTWGIFGHGNVAGLGQALLEYGTVSSGGTPPEPPVMPYHQGRNEQSMVHAAVGYARQSNRLSVQAVTTSIGPGATNLVTGAALATINHLPVLLLPGDVFATRPADPVLQQLEVPYAGDVSVNDCLRPVSKYFDRITRPEALIPAALQAMRVLTDPVETGAVTLALPQDVQAEAFDWPEEFFAERVWVVRRPVADPEELAAAVRAVRDARRPLVVAGGGVHHSEAEDALKEFADLTRIPVASTQAGKGSLTWDHPADVGGVGHTGTATACELARTADLVIGVGTRYTDFTTASGTLFTAQGVRFLNVNIASFDGHKLSGRPLIADARTALESLTEALAMHGHRAEPAYVTEYTDDKERWEYRVDAAYEAEDPDIRPTQPQVLGLLDEIVTGEDILINAAGSLPGDLHKLWRARSRDQYHVEYGYSCMGYEIPAAIGVRLAAPDRPVWALVGDGTYLMMPTEIVTAVQEGIAIKVVILQNHGYASIGGLSESVGGERFATAYRHRSEDGTYTGRPLPVDLAANAASLGMRVLRAKTVRDLRAALAEARADDTPTCVYVETQTADTVSGAPPAQAWWDVPVAETATRPSAVKARELYERHVSTRRRHL
;
A
#
# COMPACT_ATOMS: atom_id res chain seq x y z
N MET A 1 41.58 -25.79 -27.03
CA MET A 1 40.81 -24.69 -26.43
C MET A 1 40.99 -24.85 -24.94
N THR A 2 41.83 -24.03 -24.32
CA THR A 2 41.97 -23.96 -22.87
C THR A 2 40.68 -23.36 -22.33
N GLU A 3 39.93 -24.13 -21.54
CA GLU A 3 38.82 -23.59 -20.76
C GLU A 3 39.36 -22.39 -19.96
N PRO A 4 38.68 -21.24 -19.97
CA PRO A 4 39.06 -20.16 -19.07
C PRO A 4 38.84 -20.73 -17.65
N THR A 5 39.92 -20.82 -16.87
CA THR A 5 39.82 -21.10 -15.43
C THR A 5 39.01 -19.96 -14.83
N SER A 6 37.68 -20.18 -14.61
CA SER A 6 36.86 -19.19 -13.92
C SER A 6 37.49 -19.00 -12.53
N THR A 7 37.84 -17.78 -12.23
CA THR A 7 38.31 -17.42 -10.89
C THR A 7 37.16 -17.61 -9.92
N THR A 8 37.42 -18.25 -8.80
CA THR A 8 36.41 -18.47 -7.75
C THR A 8 36.82 -17.77 -6.46
N THR A 9 35.82 -17.32 -5.69
CA THR A 9 36.03 -16.82 -4.33
C THR A 9 35.34 -17.70 -3.34
N ARG A 10 36.03 -18.12 -2.28
CA ARG A 10 35.49 -18.96 -1.21
C ARG A 10 34.76 -18.11 -0.17
N LEU A 11 33.45 -18.24 -0.11
CA LEU A 11 32.56 -17.50 0.81
C LEU A 11 31.47 -18.44 1.35
N THR A 12 30.89 -18.09 2.49
CA THR A 12 29.66 -18.74 2.94
C THR A 12 28.46 -18.34 2.04
N VAL A 13 27.40 -19.13 2.08
CA VAL A 13 26.15 -18.82 1.35
C VAL A 13 25.64 -17.44 1.72
N ALA A 14 25.66 -17.08 3.01
CA ALA A 14 25.21 -15.77 3.48
C ALA A 14 26.08 -14.62 2.95
N GLN A 15 27.42 -14.75 3.01
CA GLN A 15 28.35 -13.77 2.45
C GLN A 15 28.15 -13.60 0.94
N ALA A 16 28.01 -14.70 0.21
CA ALA A 16 27.77 -14.69 -1.23
C ALA A 16 26.44 -14.01 -1.58
N LEU A 17 25.37 -14.28 -0.83
CA LEU A 17 24.08 -13.64 -1.05
C LEU A 17 24.17 -12.13 -0.83
N VAL A 18 24.77 -11.66 0.26
CA VAL A 18 24.89 -10.22 0.55
C VAL A 18 25.71 -9.52 -0.53
N ARG A 19 26.86 -10.09 -0.98
CA ARG A 19 27.64 -9.55 -2.10
C ARG A 19 26.83 -9.50 -3.39
N PHE A 20 26.12 -10.56 -3.72
CA PHE A 20 25.27 -10.61 -4.92
C PHE A 20 24.23 -9.50 -4.89
N LEU A 21 23.46 -9.36 -3.79
CA LEU A 21 22.41 -8.36 -3.66
C LEU A 21 22.96 -6.92 -3.78
N ALA A 22 24.12 -6.66 -3.22
CA ALA A 22 24.76 -5.36 -3.29
C ALA A 22 25.15 -4.91 -4.72
N ALA A 23 25.31 -5.86 -5.65
CA ALA A 23 25.71 -5.63 -7.04
C ALA A 23 24.53 -5.59 -8.04
N GLN A 24 23.29 -5.57 -7.56
CA GLN A 24 22.11 -5.55 -8.42
C GLN A 24 21.55 -4.13 -8.58
N TYR A 25 21.19 -3.77 -9.81
CA TYR A 25 20.64 -2.46 -10.17
C TYR A 25 19.40 -2.62 -11.05
N THR A 26 18.51 -1.65 -11.00
CA THR A 26 17.45 -1.45 -11.99
C THR A 26 17.77 -0.25 -12.86
N GLU A 27 17.21 -0.25 -14.07
CA GLU A 27 17.21 0.91 -14.96
C GLU A 27 15.83 1.07 -15.59
N ARG A 28 15.32 2.31 -15.55
CA ARG A 28 14.12 2.72 -16.29
C ARG A 28 14.29 4.15 -16.79
N ASP A 29 13.98 4.38 -18.07
CA ASP A 29 14.09 5.69 -18.72
C ASP A 29 15.51 6.30 -18.62
N GLY A 30 16.56 5.48 -18.63
CA GLY A 30 17.96 5.91 -18.48
C GLY A 30 18.40 6.25 -17.05
N VAL A 31 17.50 6.11 -16.07
CA VAL A 31 17.84 6.31 -14.66
C VAL A 31 18.14 4.98 -14.00
N ARG A 32 19.37 4.83 -13.54
CA ARG A 32 19.86 3.65 -12.83
C ARG A 32 19.72 3.84 -11.31
N ARG A 33 19.26 2.79 -10.62
CA ARG A 33 19.10 2.74 -9.15
C ARG A 33 19.63 1.42 -8.62
N ARG A 34 20.12 1.41 -7.38
CA ARG A 34 20.39 0.16 -6.67
C ARG A 34 19.09 -0.59 -6.45
N LEU A 35 19.06 -1.91 -6.80
CA LEU A 35 17.84 -2.70 -6.66
C LEU A 35 17.56 -3.06 -5.18
N VAL A 36 18.55 -3.64 -4.48
CA VAL A 36 18.41 -3.96 -3.05
C VAL A 36 19.19 -2.94 -2.24
N ASP A 37 18.47 -2.01 -1.64
CA ASP A 37 19.07 -0.85 -0.96
C ASP A 37 19.66 -1.23 0.40
N SER A 38 18.88 -1.93 1.22
CA SER A 38 19.21 -2.25 2.60
C SER A 38 18.50 -3.51 3.08
N THR A 39 18.83 -3.98 4.28
CA THR A 39 18.23 -5.16 4.89
C THR A 39 17.65 -4.85 6.26
N TRP A 40 16.40 -5.17 6.46
CA TRP A 40 15.75 -5.24 7.77
C TRP A 40 16.00 -6.58 8.43
N GLY A 41 16.12 -6.61 9.76
CA GLY A 41 16.26 -7.89 10.44
C GLY A 41 15.97 -7.88 11.92
N ILE A 42 15.64 -9.08 12.41
CA ILE A 42 15.67 -9.49 13.80
C ILE A 42 16.46 -10.78 13.85
N PHE A 43 17.55 -10.79 14.63
CA PHE A 43 18.38 -11.97 14.73
C PHE A 43 17.88 -12.94 15.80
N GLY A 44 17.95 -14.22 15.49
CA GLY A 44 17.82 -15.34 16.36
C GLY A 44 18.78 -16.44 15.91
N HIS A 45 18.72 -17.63 16.52
CA HIS A 45 19.66 -18.71 16.19
C HIS A 45 19.58 -19.19 14.73
N GLY A 46 18.48 -18.92 14.02
CA GLY A 46 18.28 -19.31 12.64
C GLY A 46 18.96 -18.41 11.60
N ASN A 47 19.46 -17.23 11.96
CA ASN A 47 20.08 -16.31 11.02
C ASN A 47 21.29 -15.53 11.59
N VAL A 48 21.55 -15.59 12.91
CA VAL A 48 22.62 -14.78 13.54
C VAL A 48 24.00 -15.17 13.08
N ALA A 49 24.27 -16.46 12.91
CA ALA A 49 25.59 -16.97 12.49
C ALA A 49 25.80 -16.98 10.97
N GLY A 50 24.72 -16.86 10.19
CA GLY A 50 24.76 -16.78 8.73
C GLY A 50 24.66 -15.33 8.26
N LEU A 51 23.42 -14.88 7.95
CA LEU A 51 23.18 -13.52 7.49
C LEU A 51 23.63 -12.46 8.48
N GLY A 52 23.50 -12.68 9.80
CA GLY A 52 23.93 -11.72 10.81
C GLY A 52 25.42 -11.42 10.73
N GLN A 53 26.28 -12.43 10.60
CA GLN A 53 27.73 -12.23 10.42
C GLN A 53 28.06 -11.58 9.07
N ALA A 54 27.39 -11.99 7.99
CA ALA A 54 27.59 -11.40 6.67
C ALA A 54 27.20 -9.91 6.64
N LEU A 55 26.08 -9.55 7.27
CA LEU A 55 25.63 -8.16 7.37
C LEU A 55 26.55 -7.33 8.28
N LEU A 56 27.12 -7.91 9.34
CA LEU A 56 28.14 -7.22 10.15
C LEU A 56 29.38 -6.92 9.32
N GLU A 57 29.82 -7.86 8.47
CA GLU A 57 31.01 -7.71 7.63
C GLU A 57 30.82 -6.70 6.48
N TYR A 58 29.64 -6.73 5.83
CA TYR A 58 29.36 -5.94 4.63
C TYR A 58 28.39 -4.78 4.86
N GLY A 59 27.74 -4.70 6.02
CA GLY A 59 26.72 -3.70 6.35
C GLY A 59 27.22 -2.51 7.15
N THR A 60 28.42 -2.59 7.74
CA THR A 60 28.99 -1.53 8.55
C THR A 60 30.06 -0.74 7.81
N VAL A 61 30.10 0.58 8.01
CA VAL A 61 31.23 1.40 7.60
C VAL A 61 32.40 1.05 8.51
N SER A 62 33.51 0.59 7.95
CA SER A 62 34.72 0.29 8.75
C SER A 62 35.18 1.53 9.49
N SER A 63 35.59 1.37 10.75
CA SER A 63 36.07 2.44 11.63
C SER A 63 37.31 3.21 11.11
N GLY A 64 37.83 2.85 9.93
CA GLY A 64 38.96 3.50 9.26
C GLY A 64 38.63 4.42 8.11
N GLY A 65 37.34 4.68 7.82
CA GLY A 65 36.91 5.65 6.82
C GLY A 65 37.05 5.21 5.36
N THR A 66 37.49 3.98 5.09
CA THR A 66 37.46 3.39 3.74
C THR A 66 36.22 2.52 3.64
N PRO A 67 35.30 2.75 2.68
CA PRO A 67 34.19 1.87 2.46
C PRO A 67 34.67 0.43 2.26
N PRO A 68 34.03 -0.57 2.87
CA PRO A 68 34.38 -1.94 2.59
C PRO A 68 34.14 -2.26 1.11
N GLU A 69 35.11 -2.91 0.48
CA GLU A 69 34.89 -3.59 -0.79
C GLU A 69 34.54 -5.06 -0.49
N PRO A 70 33.43 -5.56 -0.87
CA PRO A 70 32.35 -5.09 -1.76
C PRO A 70 31.42 -4.02 -1.17
N PRO A 71 30.48 -3.47 -1.97
CA PRO A 71 29.58 -2.39 -1.56
C PRO A 71 28.80 -2.69 -0.28
N VAL A 72 28.65 -1.69 0.57
CA VAL A 72 27.93 -1.79 1.86
C VAL A 72 26.47 -2.18 1.64
N MET A 73 25.96 -3.11 2.44
CA MET A 73 24.53 -3.43 2.59
C MET A 73 24.04 -2.91 3.95
N PRO A 74 23.41 -1.73 4.02
CA PRO A 74 22.91 -1.17 5.28
C PRO A 74 21.94 -2.13 5.98
N TYR A 75 21.97 -2.12 7.32
CA TYR A 75 21.10 -2.95 8.15
C TYR A 75 20.26 -2.09 9.08
N HIS A 76 18.96 -2.38 9.16
CA HIS A 76 18.00 -1.74 10.05
C HIS A 76 17.41 -2.77 11.03
N GLN A 77 17.42 -2.45 12.32
CA GLN A 77 16.89 -3.32 13.35
C GLN A 77 15.41 -3.04 13.60
N GLY A 78 14.53 -3.95 13.21
CA GLY A 78 13.10 -3.90 13.52
C GLY A 78 12.74 -4.38 14.92
N ARG A 79 11.46 -4.29 15.27
CA ARG A 79 10.88 -4.76 16.54
C ARG A 79 9.83 -5.84 16.35
N ASN A 80 9.31 -5.97 15.13
CA ASN A 80 8.35 -7.00 14.73
C ASN A 80 8.56 -7.33 13.25
N GLU A 81 8.52 -8.60 12.90
CA GLU A 81 8.85 -9.07 11.54
C GLU A 81 7.80 -8.63 10.51
N GLN A 82 6.52 -8.59 10.88
CA GLN A 82 5.47 -8.04 10.01
C GLN A 82 5.73 -6.55 9.73
N SER A 83 6.11 -5.77 10.74
CA SER A 83 6.43 -4.35 10.60
C SER A 83 7.61 -4.10 9.67
N MET A 84 8.65 -4.95 9.72
CA MET A 84 9.79 -4.84 8.81
C MET A 84 9.35 -4.99 7.36
N VAL A 85 8.42 -5.92 7.07
CA VAL A 85 7.87 -6.06 5.72
C VAL A 85 7.02 -4.84 5.35
N HIS A 86 6.24 -4.28 6.27
CA HIS A 86 5.49 -3.05 6.03
C HIS A 86 6.41 -1.87 5.70
N ALA A 87 7.54 -1.72 6.40
CA ALA A 87 8.54 -0.71 6.09
C ALA A 87 9.14 -0.92 4.69
N ALA A 88 9.53 -2.17 4.36
CA ALA A 88 10.05 -2.52 3.04
C ALA A 88 9.03 -2.26 1.92
N VAL A 89 7.74 -2.51 2.16
CA VAL A 89 6.65 -2.20 1.22
C VAL A 89 6.49 -0.68 1.03
N GLY A 90 6.53 0.09 2.12
CA GLY A 90 6.51 1.56 2.07
C GLY A 90 7.67 2.11 1.24
N TYR A 91 8.87 1.59 1.48
CA TYR A 91 10.08 1.92 0.71
C TYR A 91 9.93 1.60 -0.79
N ALA A 92 9.51 0.38 -1.12
CA ALA A 92 9.35 -0.07 -2.50
C ALA A 92 8.31 0.76 -3.28
N ARG A 93 7.20 1.12 -2.62
CA ARG A 93 6.18 1.97 -3.22
C ARG A 93 6.71 3.37 -3.49
N GLN A 94 7.41 4.00 -2.54
CA GLN A 94 7.98 5.34 -2.70
C GLN A 94 9.09 5.35 -3.73
N SER A 95 9.87 4.27 -3.84
CA SER A 95 10.90 4.05 -4.86
C SER A 95 10.31 3.65 -6.22
N ASN A 96 8.99 3.67 -6.38
CA ASN A 96 8.28 3.33 -7.60
C ASN A 96 8.59 1.91 -8.13
N ARG A 97 8.80 0.96 -7.20
CA ARG A 97 9.18 -0.45 -7.43
C ARG A 97 10.55 -0.66 -8.09
N LEU A 98 11.37 0.41 -8.19
CA LEU A 98 12.70 0.35 -8.81
C LEU A 98 13.83 0.10 -7.81
N SER A 99 13.52 0.16 -6.52
CA SER A 99 14.42 -0.19 -5.42
C SER A 99 13.61 -0.85 -4.32
N VAL A 100 14.18 -1.85 -3.67
CA VAL A 100 13.52 -2.69 -2.67
C VAL A 100 14.41 -2.84 -1.43
N GLN A 101 13.83 -3.33 -0.36
CA GLN A 101 14.58 -3.76 0.83
C GLN A 101 14.42 -5.27 1.03
N ALA A 102 15.44 -5.90 1.59
CA ALA A 102 15.39 -7.27 2.05
C ALA A 102 14.93 -7.31 3.52
N VAL A 103 14.32 -8.43 3.92
CA VAL A 103 13.87 -8.67 5.31
C VAL A 103 14.34 -10.04 5.75
N THR A 104 15.22 -10.11 6.76
CA THR A 104 15.65 -11.37 7.34
C THR A 104 15.06 -11.60 8.73
N THR A 105 14.71 -12.83 9.02
CA THR A 105 14.16 -13.26 10.32
C THR A 105 14.80 -14.56 10.78
N SER A 106 14.69 -14.84 12.07
CA SER A 106 14.97 -16.17 12.59
C SER A 106 13.97 -17.20 12.04
N ILE A 107 14.14 -18.43 12.40
CA ILE A 107 13.23 -19.55 12.08
C ILE A 107 11.93 -19.48 12.90
N GLY A 108 10.96 -20.30 12.53
CA GLY A 108 9.73 -20.51 13.31
C GLY A 108 8.87 -19.27 13.45
N PRO A 109 8.65 -18.76 14.69
CA PRO A 109 7.76 -17.62 14.93
C PRO A 109 8.20 -16.36 14.20
N GLY A 110 9.51 -16.09 14.05
CA GLY A 110 9.99 -14.96 13.25
C GLY A 110 9.60 -15.06 11.79
N ALA A 111 9.73 -16.24 11.19
CA ALA A 111 9.32 -16.50 9.81
C ALA A 111 7.80 -16.42 9.62
N THR A 112 7.00 -16.97 10.54
CA THR A 112 5.53 -16.91 10.43
C THR A 112 4.98 -15.49 10.57
N ASN A 113 5.64 -14.61 11.32
CA ASN A 113 5.26 -13.21 11.41
C ASN A 113 5.40 -12.45 10.07
N LEU A 114 6.13 -12.97 9.08
CA LEU A 114 6.23 -12.35 7.75
C LEU A 114 4.95 -12.49 6.90
N VAL A 115 4.08 -13.48 7.20
CA VAL A 115 3.01 -13.93 6.29
C VAL A 115 2.05 -12.79 5.92
N THR A 116 1.57 -12.02 6.89
CA THR A 116 0.67 -10.88 6.64
C THR A 116 1.34 -9.82 5.76
N GLY A 117 2.60 -9.48 6.06
CA GLY A 117 3.36 -8.52 5.26
C GLY A 117 3.62 -9.02 3.83
N ALA A 118 3.96 -10.30 3.67
CA ALA A 118 4.14 -10.93 2.36
C ALA A 118 2.86 -10.91 1.52
N ALA A 119 1.71 -11.24 2.12
CA ALA A 119 0.41 -11.17 1.46
C ALA A 119 0.07 -9.74 1.01
N LEU A 120 0.33 -8.75 1.89
CA LEU A 120 0.15 -7.33 1.59
C LEU A 120 1.04 -6.88 0.42
N ALA A 121 2.31 -7.25 0.41
CA ALA A 121 3.24 -6.96 -0.69
C ALA A 121 2.74 -7.56 -2.01
N THR A 122 2.34 -8.83 -1.98
CA THR A 122 1.90 -9.59 -3.16
C THR A 122 0.60 -9.06 -3.75
N ILE A 123 -0.43 -8.79 -2.93
CA ILE A 123 -1.71 -8.28 -3.45
C ILE A 123 -1.58 -6.86 -4.03
N ASN A 124 -0.64 -6.07 -3.54
CA ASN A 124 -0.38 -4.71 -4.02
C ASN A 124 0.68 -4.65 -5.15
N HIS A 125 1.23 -5.79 -5.58
CA HIS A 125 2.33 -5.86 -6.56
C HIS A 125 3.53 -4.98 -6.18
N LEU A 126 3.92 -5.03 -4.90
CA LEU A 126 5.06 -4.28 -4.37
C LEU A 126 6.21 -5.24 -4.04
N PRO A 127 7.38 -5.06 -4.64
CA PRO A 127 8.50 -5.99 -4.49
C PRO A 127 9.13 -5.90 -3.10
N VAL A 128 9.29 -7.05 -2.43
CA VAL A 128 10.03 -7.21 -1.18
C VAL A 128 10.76 -8.54 -1.20
N LEU A 129 12.03 -8.56 -0.79
CA LEU A 129 12.81 -9.78 -0.67
C LEU A 129 12.78 -10.31 0.77
N LEU A 130 12.22 -11.50 0.98
CA LEU A 130 12.12 -12.15 2.27
C LEU A 130 13.19 -13.25 2.38
N LEU A 131 13.98 -13.19 3.44
CA LEU A 131 15.10 -14.08 3.73
C LEU A 131 14.93 -14.74 5.10
N PRO A 132 13.87 -15.52 5.33
CA PRO A 132 13.68 -16.21 6.60
C PRO A 132 14.70 -17.32 6.78
N GLY A 133 15.20 -17.50 8.01
CA GLY A 133 15.89 -18.72 8.40
C GLY A 133 14.96 -19.94 8.27
N ASP A 134 15.52 -21.12 8.00
CA ASP A 134 14.77 -22.36 7.89
C ASP A 134 15.41 -23.48 8.73
N VAL A 135 14.72 -24.59 8.86
CA VAL A 135 15.23 -25.80 9.50
C VAL A 135 16.53 -26.29 8.85
N PHE A 136 17.31 -27.07 9.57
CA PHE A 136 18.51 -27.69 9.01
C PHE A 136 18.22 -28.50 7.72
N ALA A 137 19.02 -28.29 6.68
CA ALA A 137 18.95 -29.10 5.47
C ALA A 137 19.56 -30.49 5.63
N THR A 138 20.48 -30.66 6.60
CA THR A 138 21.29 -31.89 6.79
C THR A 138 20.73 -32.85 7.83
N ARG A 139 19.67 -32.49 8.55
CA ARG A 139 19.05 -33.36 9.55
C ARG A 139 17.54 -33.10 9.69
N PRO A 140 16.74 -34.06 10.18
CA PRO A 140 15.30 -33.87 10.37
C PRO A 140 14.99 -32.79 11.40
N ALA A 141 13.81 -32.18 11.26
CA ALA A 141 13.30 -31.12 12.15
C ALA A 141 12.86 -31.63 13.55
N ASP A 142 12.93 -32.88 13.82
CA ASP A 142 12.39 -33.63 14.94
C ASP A 142 13.45 -33.91 16.05
N PRO A 143 13.27 -33.38 17.24
CA PRO A 143 12.66 -32.11 17.59
C PRO A 143 13.67 -30.95 17.55
N VAL A 144 13.48 -29.98 16.66
CA VAL A 144 14.33 -28.78 16.57
C VAL A 144 13.59 -27.57 17.14
N LEU A 145 14.29 -26.73 17.90
CA LEU A 145 13.73 -25.51 18.49
C LEU A 145 13.08 -24.62 17.42
N GLN A 146 11.86 -24.14 17.71
CA GLN A 146 11.09 -23.23 16.84
C GLN A 146 10.75 -23.83 15.46
N GLN A 147 10.63 -25.15 15.35
CA GLN A 147 10.17 -25.82 14.14
C GLN A 147 8.94 -26.72 14.43
N LEU A 148 8.22 -27.04 13.37
CA LEU A 148 7.16 -28.01 13.44
C LEU A 148 7.74 -29.42 13.31
N GLU A 149 7.21 -30.33 14.10
CA GLU A 149 7.45 -31.77 13.94
C GLU A 149 6.32 -32.35 13.07
N VAL A 150 6.67 -32.76 11.82
CA VAL A 150 5.70 -33.25 10.86
C VAL A 150 6.06 -34.72 10.53
N PRO A 151 5.53 -35.70 11.26
CA PRO A 151 5.99 -37.09 11.18
C PRO A 151 5.82 -37.77 9.80
N TYR A 152 4.90 -37.25 8.98
CA TYR A 152 4.53 -37.82 7.70
C TYR A 152 5.06 -37.03 6.48
N ALA A 153 5.80 -35.94 6.68
CA ALA A 153 6.32 -35.09 5.60
C ALA A 153 7.62 -34.42 6.02
N GLY A 154 8.74 -35.09 5.83
CA GLY A 154 10.06 -34.63 6.28
C GLY A 154 10.62 -33.42 5.53
N ASP A 155 10.01 -33.02 4.42
CA ASP A 155 10.37 -31.87 3.60
C ASP A 155 9.55 -30.59 3.90
N VAL A 156 8.55 -30.70 4.78
CA VAL A 156 7.72 -29.55 5.22
C VAL A 156 8.39 -28.81 6.36
N SER A 157 8.55 -27.51 6.21
CA SER A 157 8.93 -26.60 7.30
C SER A 157 7.85 -25.52 7.52
N VAL A 158 7.96 -24.78 8.61
CA VAL A 158 7.06 -23.67 8.89
C VAL A 158 7.05 -22.62 7.78
N ASN A 159 8.15 -22.47 7.04
CA ASN A 159 8.28 -21.50 5.96
C ASN A 159 7.38 -21.80 4.75
N ASP A 160 6.83 -23.03 4.65
CA ASP A 160 5.87 -23.36 3.59
C ASP A 160 4.58 -22.51 3.67
N CYS A 161 4.29 -21.89 4.82
CA CYS A 161 3.20 -20.90 4.94
C CYS A 161 3.41 -19.64 4.07
N LEU A 162 4.64 -19.36 3.63
CA LEU A 162 4.97 -18.24 2.75
C LEU A 162 4.73 -18.55 1.27
N ARG A 163 4.58 -19.82 0.86
CA ARG A 163 4.36 -20.21 -0.55
C ARG A 163 3.11 -19.54 -1.16
N PRO A 164 1.92 -19.60 -0.54
CA PRO A 164 0.70 -19.03 -1.13
C PRO A 164 0.68 -17.50 -1.14
N VAL A 165 1.55 -16.84 -0.40
CA VAL A 165 1.62 -15.38 -0.28
C VAL A 165 2.83 -14.75 -0.96
N SER A 166 3.68 -15.57 -1.62
CA SER A 166 4.84 -15.11 -2.37
C SER A 166 4.65 -15.30 -3.88
N LYS A 167 5.16 -14.39 -4.69
CA LYS A 167 5.22 -14.53 -6.15
C LYS A 167 6.31 -15.50 -6.60
N TYR A 168 7.35 -15.63 -5.79
CA TYR A 168 8.37 -16.65 -5.94
C TYR A 168 8.80 -17.14 -4.56
N PHE A 169 8.93 -18.46 -4.41
CA PHE A 169 9.42 -19.10 -3.20
C PHE A 169 10.42 -20.19 -3.57
N ASP A 170 11.59 -20.15 -2.93
CA ASP A 170 12.56 -21.24 -3.00
C ASP A 170 13.19 -21.53 -1.63
N ARG A 171 13.68 -22.74 -1.43
CA ARG A 171 14.42 -23.18 -0.23
C ARG A 171 15.83 -23.58 -0.65
N ILE A 172 16.82 -22.88 -0.14
CA ILE A 172 18.22 -23.06 -0.52
C ILE A 172 18.85 -24.15 0.33
N THR A 173 18.66 -25.40 -0.08
CA THR A 173 19.14 -26.58 0.67
C THR A 173 20.59 -26.96 0.38
N ARG A 174 21.22 -26.29 -0.61
CA ARG A 174 22.62 -26.48 -1.00
C ARG A 174 23.19 -25.15 -1.51
N PRO A 175 24.51 -24.88 -1.31
CA PRO A 175 25.12 -23.64 -1.78
C PRO A 175 24.87 -23.34 -3.26
N GLU A 176 25.04 -24.34 -4.13
CA GLU A 176 24.93 -24.18 -5.59
C GLU A 176 23.54 -23.74 -6.03
N ALA A 177 22.49 -24.08 -5.26
CA ALA A 177 21.11 -23.70 -5.56
C ALA A 177 20.88 -22.18 -5.41
N LEU A 178 21.74 -21.47 -4.67
CA LEU A 178 21.60 -20.02 -4.50
C LEU A 178 21.72 -19.26 -5.83
N ILE A 179 22.62 -19.70 -6.73
CA ILE A 179 22.86 -18.98 -8.00
C ILE A 179 21.58 -18.85 -8.83
N PRO A 180 20.91 -19.95 -9.24
CA PRO A 180 19.68 -19.85 -10.03
C PRO A 180 18.53 -19.22 -9.26
N ALA A 181 18.41 -19.49 -7.95
CA ALA A 181 17.34 -18.94 -7.13
C ALA A 181 17.46 -17.41 -6.97
N ALA A 182 18.64 -16.89 -6.72
CA ALA A 182 18.89 -15.45 -6.62
C ALA A 182 18.62 -14.72 -7.94
N LEU A 183 19.04 -15.29 -9.07
CA LEU A 183 18.74 -14.73 -10.39
C LEU A 183 17.21 -14.73 -10.69
N GLN A 184 16.51 -15.79 -10.32
CA GLN A 184 15.06 -15.87 -10.47
C GLN A 184 14.35 -14.86 -9.56
N ALA A 185 14.81 -14.70 -8.32
CA ALA A 185 14.32 -13.70 -7.39
C ALA A 185 14.39 -12.29 -7.99
N MET A 186 15.54 -11.92 -8.58
CA MET A 186 15.70 -10.60 -9.22
C MET A 186 14.73 -10.40 -10.39
N ARG A 187 14.51 -11.43 -11.22
CA ARG A 187 13.54 -11.36 -12.33
C ARG A 187 12.13 -11.05 -11.83
N VAL A 188 11.69 -11.71 -10.75
CA VAL A 188 10.35 -11.48 -10.20
C VAL A 188 10.26 -10.11 -9.51
N LEU A 189 11.29 -9.70 -8.76
CA LEU A 189 11.30 -8.39 -8.11
C LEU A 189 11.25 -7.22 -9.11
N THR A 190 11.78 -7.40 -10.31
CA THR A 190 11.84 -6.36 -11.35
C THR A 190 10.77 -6.49 -12.42
N ASP A 191 9.92 -7.51 -12.35
CA ASP A 191 8.83 -7.69 -13.33
C ASP A 191 7.70 -6.67 -13.06
N PRO A 192 7.30 -5.86 -14.04
CA PRO A 192 6.28 -4.84 -13.83
C PRO A 192 4.87 -5.40 -13.62
N VAL A 193 4.62 -6.67 -13.99
CA VAL A 193 3.32 -7.35 -13.90
C VAL A 193 3.27 -8.30 -12.70
N GLU A 194 4.26 -9.19 -12.59
CA GLU A 194 4.25 -10.34 -11.66
C GLU A 194 5.05 -10.08 -10.37
N THR A 195 5.46 -8.84 -10.10
CA THR A 195 6.18 -8.52 -8.86
C THR A 195 5.31 -8.64 -7.61
N GLY A 196 5.98 -8.83 -6.47
CA GLY A 196 5.38 -8.97 -5.14
C GLY A 196 6.43 -9.45 -4.14
N ALA A 197 5.99 -10.12 -3.07
CA ALA A 197 6.90 -10.76 -2.14
C ALA A 197 7.66 -11.91 -2.83
N VAL A 198 8.97 -11.95 -2.63
CA VAL A 198 9.86 -13.03 -3.08
C VAL A 198 10.53 -13.62 -1.86
N THR A 199 10.41 -14.93 -1.65
CA THR A 199 10.96 -15.62 -0.48
C THR A 199 12.07 -16.58 -0.89
N LEU A 200 13.26 -16.39 -0.29
CA LEU A 200 14.35 -17.36 -0.30
C LEU A 200 14.54 -17.88 1.13
N ALA A 201 14.02 -19.06 1.42
CA ALA A 201 14.15 -19.68 2.73
C ALA A 201 15.57 -20.28 2.89
N LEU A 202 16.26 -19.91 3.97
CA LEU A 202 17.68 -20.18 4.16
C LEU A 202 17.88 -21.12 5.37
N PRO A 203 18.07 -22.46 5.17
CA PRO A 203 18.41 -23.35 6.25
C PRO A 203 19.64 -22.88 7.03
N GLN A 204 19.56 -22.96 8.36
CA GLN A 204 20.53 -22.33 9.25
C GLN A 204 21.95 -22.91 9.13
N ASP A 205 22.10 -24.16 8.76
CA ASP A 205 23.38 -24.81 8.46
C ASP A 205 23.92 -24.38 7.10
N VAL A 206 23.08 -24.31 6.07
CA VAL A 206 23.47 -23.92 4.72
C VAL A 206 23.93 -22.46 4.66
N GLN A 207 23.32 -21.55 5.44
CA GLN A 207 23.79 -20.16 5.50
C GLN A 207 25.28 -20.05 5.84
N ALA A 208 25.78 -20.94 6.70
CA ALA A 208 27.18 -20.94 7.18
C ALA A 208 28.09 -21.87 6.33
N GLU A 209 27.55 -22.62 5.38
CA GLU A 209 28.32 -23.51 4.52
C GLU A 209 29.13 -22.69 3.49
N ALA A 210 30.43 -23.03 3.35
CA ALA A 210 31.31 -22.35 2.40
C ALA A 210 31.34 -23.08 1.05
N PHE A 211 31.36 -22.30 -0.02
CA PHE A 211 31.42 -22.78 -1.39
C PHE A 211 32.40 -21.94 -2.22
N ASP A 212 32.95 -22.49 -3.28
CA ASP A 212 33.84 -21.78 -4.21
C ASP A 212 33.01 -21.15 -5.34
N TRP A 213 32.60 -19.89 -5.10
CA TRP A 213 31.68 -19.15 -5.97
C TRP A 213 32.39 -18.61 -7.21
N PRO A 214 31.82 -18.76 -8.42
CA PRO A 214 32.34 -18.09 -9.60
C PRO A 214 32.26 -16.57 -9.45
N GLU A 215 33.33 -15.85 -9.78
CA GLU A 215 33.38 -14.37 -9.67
C GLU A 215 32.29 -13.67 -10.49
N GLU A 216 31.85 -14.28 -11.59
CA GLU A 216 30.74 -13.75 -12.41
C GLU A 216 29.42 -13.68 -11.63
N PHE A 217 29.24 -14.44 -10.54
CA PHE A 217 28.05 -14.36 -9.69
C PHE A 217 27.97 -12.99 -9.03
N PHE A 218 29.10 -12.38 -8.70
CA PHE A 218 29.18 -11.07 -8.04
C PHE A 218 29.30 -9.90 -9.00
N ALA A 219 29.33 -10.16 -10.31
CA ALA A 219 29.36 -9.09 -11.30
C ALA A 219 28.11 -8.21 -11.19
N GLU A 220 28.32 -6.92 -11.40
CA GLU A 220 27.24 -5.95 -11.48
C GLU A 220 26.23 -6.32 -12.58
N ARG A 221 24.93 -6.28 -12.26
CA ARG A 221 23.84 -6.53 -13.21
C ARG A 221 22.81 -5.41 -13.17
N VAL A 222 22.41 -4.98 -14.36
CA VAL A 222 21.35 -3.99 -14.55
C VAL A 222 20.10 -4.67 -15.11
N TRP A 223 19.02 -4.62 -14.35
CA TRP A 223 17.69 -5.14 -14.72
C TRP A 223 16.87 -4.01 -15.34
N VAL A 224 16.69 -4.06 -16.65
CA VAL A 224 15.98 -3.00 -17.38
C VAL A 224 14.47 -3.21 -17.25
N VAL A 225 13.79 -2.29 -16.56
CA VAL A 225 12.34 -2.27 -16.42
C VAL A 225 11.74 -1.51 -17.60
N ARG A 226 11.23 -2.24 -18.59
CA ARG A 226 10.71 -1.69 -19.84
C ARG A 226 9.30 -1.14 -19.69
N ARG A 227 8.93 -0.24 -20.60
CA ARG A 227 7.55 0.23 -20.81
C ARG A 227 6.97 -0.43 -22.06
N PRO A 228 6.12 -1.48 -21.94
CA PRO A 228 5.44 -2.05 -23.11
C PRO A 228 4.57 -1.02 -23.80
N VAL A 229 4.61 -1.01 -25.13
CA VAL A 229 3.78 -0.15 -25.98
C VAL A 229 2.53 -0.91 -26.45
N ALA A 230 1.48 -0.16 -26.76
CA ALA A 230 0.22 -0.74 -27.23
C ALA A 230 0.35 -1.39 -28.61
N ASP A 231 -0.38 -2.48 -28.83
CA ASP A 231 -0.60 -3.01 -30.17
C ASP A 231 -1.36 -1.98 -31.04
N PRO A 232 -0.95 -1.76 -32.31
CA PRO A 232 -1.60 -0.76 -33.18
C PRO A 232 -3.08 -1.02 -33.43
N GLU A 233 -3.53 -2.27 -33.50
CA GLU A 233 -4.95 -2.62 -33.73
C GLU A 233 -5.76 -2.37 -32.43
N GLU A 234 -5.20 -2.71 -31.26
CA GLU A 234 -5.81 -2.39 -29.96
C GLU A 234 -5.94 -0.87 -29.79
N LEU A 235 -4.89 -0.10 -30.12
CA LEU A 235 -4.90 1.36 -30.06
C LEU A 235 -5.95 1.96 -30.98
N ALA A 236 -6.01 1.52 -32.25
CA ALA A 236 -7.01 2.00 -33.20
C ALA A 236 -8.44 1.68 -32.73
N ALA A 237 -8.64 0.54 -32.11
CA ALA A 237 -9.93 0.14 -31.55
C ALA A 237 -10.29 0.96 -30.29
N ALA A 238 -9.30 1.29 -29.45
CA ALA A 238 -9.47 2.15 -28.28
C ALA A 238 -9.86 3.57 -28.70
N VAL A 239 -9.18 4.15 -29.70
CA VAL A 239 -9.50 5.48 -30.25
C VAL A 239 -10.94 5.54 -30.76
N ARG A 240 -11.39 4.50 -31.51
CA ARG A 240 -12.79 4.43 -31.94
C ARG A 240 -13.75 4.39 -30.75
N ALA A 241 -13.46 3.56 -29.75
CA ALA A 241 -14.33 3.44 -28.58
C ALA A 241 -14.49 4.78 -27.82
N VAL A 242 -13.40 5.56 -27.68
CA VAL A 242 -13.43 6.87 -27.04
C VAL A 242 -14.23 7.88 -27.90
N ARG A 243 -14.01 7.90 -29.20
CA ARG A 243 -14.72 8.83 -30.11
C ARG A 243 -16.22 8.58 -30.20
N ASP A 244 -16.64 7.32 -30.04
CA ASP A 244 -18.06 6.92 -30.11
C ASP A 244 -18.79 7.12 -28.76
N ALA A 245 -18.07 7.47 -27.70
CA ALA A 245 -18.65 7.67 -26.38
C ALA A 245 -19.28 9.07 -26.23
N ARG A 246 -20.42 9.13 -25.56
CA ARG A 246 -21.10 10.39 -25.22
C ARG A 246 -20.85 10.83 -23.78
N ARG A 247 -20.68 9.86 -22.89
CA ARG A 247 -20.44 10.08 -21.46
C ARG A 247 -19.27 9.22 -20.98
N PRO A 248 -18.06 9.44 -21.53
CA PRO A 248 -16.88 8.69 -21.12
C PRO A 248 -16.43 9.12 -19.73
N LEU A 249 -15.94 8.16 -18.92
CA LEU A 249 -15.33 8.39 -17.61
C LEU A 249 -14.00 7.65 -17.52
N VAL A 250 -12.92 8.35 -17.19
CA VAL A 250 -11.66 7.71 -16.81
C VAL A 250 -11.73 7.27 -15.37
N VAL A 251 -11.25 6.06 -15.09
CA VAL A 251 -11.02 5.53 -13.74
C VAL A 251 -9.53 5.27 -13.56
N ALA A 252 -8.83 6.21 -12.94
CA ALA A 252 -7.40 6.15 -12.68
C ALA A 252 -7.10 5.25 -11.48
N GLY A 253 -6.29 4.22 -11.67
CA GLY A 253 -5.82 3.32 -10.63
C GLY A 253 -4.35 3.50 -10.29
N GLY A 254 -3.82 2.67 -9.38
CA GLY A 254 -2.42 2.71 -8.95
C GLY A 254 -1.39 2.48 -10.06
N GLY A 255 -1.79 1.89 -11.18
CA GLY A 255 -0.93 1.73 -12.36
C GLY A 255 -0.49 3.06 -12.97
N VAL A 256 -1.27 4.14 -12.82
CA VAL A 256 -0.86 5.50 -13.22
C VAL A 256 0.39 5.91 -12.45
N HIS A 257 0.40 5.73 -11.14
CA HIS A 257 1.55 6.05 -10.29
C HIS A 257 2.77 5.18 -10.59
N HIS A 258 2.56 3.86 -10.75
CA HIS A 258 3.66 2.95 -11.05
C HIS A 258 4.30 3.19 -12.41
N SER A 259 3.54 3.71 -13.36
CA SER A 259 4.03 4.10 -14.69
C SER A 259 4.57 5.53 -14.73
N GLU A 260 4.47 6.33 -13.64
CA GLU A 260 4.76 7.77 -13.67
C GLU A 260 4.01 8.46 -14.82
N ALA A 261 2.71 8.18 -14.91
CA ALA A 261 1.85 8.57 -16.02
C ALA A 261 0.97 9.79 -15.69
N GLU A 262 1.24 10.48 -14.58
CA GLU A 262 0.43 11.62 -14.11
C GLU A 262 0.37 12.75 -15.15
N ASP A 263 1.53 13.13 -15.73
CA ASP A 263 1.60 14.16 -16.76
C ASP A 263 0.89 13.74 -18.04
N ALA A 264 1.05 12.48 -18.46
CA ALA A 264 0.36 11.93 -19.63
C ALA A 264 -1.17 11.86 -19.41
N LEU A 265 -1.63 11.55 -18.21
CA LEU A 265 -3.05 11.58 -17.84
C LEU A 265 -3.59 13.01 -17.84
N LYS A 266 -2.81 13.95 -17.32
CA LYS A 266 -3.17 15.39 -17.34
C LYS A 266 -3.31 15.89 -18.77
N GLU A 267 -2.34 15.60 -19.64
CA GLU A 267 -2.39 16.00 -21.04
C GLU A 267 -3.60 15.38 -21.78
N PHE A 268 -3.88 14.11 -21.53
CA PHE A 268 -5.07 13.42 -22.02
C PHE A 268 -6.36 14.13 -21.57
N ALA A 269 -6.47 14.47 -20.27
CA ALA A 269 -7.65 15.12 -19.71
C ALA A 269 -7.79 16.58 -20.24
N ASP A 270 -6.69 17.30 -20.37
CA ASP A 270 -6.67 18.65 -20.93
C ASP A 270 -7.14 18.70 -22.37
N LEU A 271 -6.69 17.74 -23.18
CA LEU A 271 -7.07 17.64 -24.58
C LEU A 271 -8.54 17.23 -24.74
N THR A 272 -8.94 16.14 -24.10
CA THR A 272 -10.22 15.47 -24.33
C THR A 272 -11.37 16.04 -23.51
N ARG A 273 -11.08 16.71 -22.40
CA ARG A 273 -12.05 17.17 -21.39
C ARG A 273 -12.90 16.02 -20.82
N ILE A 274 -12.40 14.78 -20.86
CA ILE A 274 -13.05 13.64 -20.22
C ILE A 274 -12.79 13.68 -18.71
N PRO A 275 -13.83 13.54 -17.86
CA PRO A 275 -13.65 13.53 -16.42
C PRO A 275 -12.85 12.32 -15.95
N VAL A 276 -12.04 12.52 -14.90
CA VAL A 276 -11.17 11.52 -14.30
C VAL A 276 -11.58 11.30 -12.86
N ALA A 277 -12.03 10.10 -12.54
CA ALA A 277 -12.23 9.62 -11.19
C ALA A 277 -11.04 8.76 -10.75
N SER A 278 -10.70 8.78 -9.48
CA SER A 278 -9.60 7.98 -8.92
C SER A 278 -10.09 6.82 -8.05
N THR A 279 -9.40 5.68 -8.12
CA THR A 279 -9.54 4.63 -7.12
C THR A 279 -8.78 5.01 -5.85
N GLN A 280 -8.93 4.25 -4.76
CA GLN A 280 -8.10 4.41 -3.56
C GLN A 280 -6.59 4.44 -3.89
N ALA A 281 -6.13 3.54 -4.74
CA ALA A 281 -4.71 3.47 -5.14
C ALA A 281 -4.30 4.50 -6.19
N GLY A 282 -5.26 5.12 -6.88
CA GLY A 282 -5.02 6.10 -7.94
C GLY A 282 -5.25 7.55 -7.53
N LYS A 283 -5.63 7.81 -6.26
CA LYS A 283 -5.86 9.19 -5.80
C LYS A 283 -4.55 9.99 -5.87
N GLY A 284 -4.64 11.22 -6.39
CA GLY A 284 -3.48 12.05 -6.70
C GLY A 284 -2.92 11.85 -8.11
N SER A 285 -3.54 11.01 -8.95
CA SER A 285 -3.18 10.89 -10.38
C SER A 285 -3.44 12.16 -11.18
N LEU A 286 -4.46 12.93 -10.80
CA LEU A 286 -4.60 14.36 -11.10
C LEU A 286 -4.60 15.13 -9.77
N THR A 287 -4.18 16.38 -9.80
CA THR A 287 -4.33 17.27 -8.65
C THR A 287 -5.80 17.64 -8.46
N TRP A 288 -6.23 17.82 -7.21
CA TRP A 288 -7.62 18.05 -6.85
C TRP A 288 -8.25 19.28 -7.55
N ASP A 289 -7.44 20.30 -7.84
CA ASP A 289 -7.85 21.55 -8.50
C ASP A 289 -7.95 21.44 -10.02
N HIS A 290 -7.51 20.32 -10.60
CA HIS A 290 -7.65 20.10 -12.05
C HIS A 290 -9.13 20.03 -12.44
N PRO A 291 -9.60 20.78 -13.48
CA PRO A 291 -11.02 20.85 -13.84
C PRO A 291 -11.68 19.48 -14.10
N ALA A 292 -10.91 18.53 -14.65
CA ALA A 292 -11.40 17.19 -14.97
C ALA A 292 -11.32 16.20 -13.80
N ASP A 293 -10.65 16.52 -12.66
CA ASP A 293 -10.67 15.65 -11.49
C ASP A 293 -12.04 15.69 -10.83
N VAL A 294 -12.72 14.57 -10.73
CA VAL A 294 -14.05 14.44 -10.09
C VAL A 294 -14.00 13.68 -8.76
N GLY A 295 -12.78 13.44 -8.26
CA GLY A 295 -12.52 12.81 -6.97
C GLY A 295 -12.57 11.28 -7.01
N GLY A 296 -12.68 10.69 -5.83
CA GLY A 296 -12.69 9.23 -5.67
C GLY A 296 -13.96 8.56 -6.17
N VAL A 297 -13.85 7.34 -6.75
CA VAL A 297 -14.99 6.51 -7.17
C VAL A 297 -15.09 5.22 -6.34
N GLY A 298 -16.29 4.76 -6.09
CA GLY A 298 -16.58 3.54 -5.34
C GLY A 298 -17.26 3.77 -4.00
N HIS A 299 -17.20 2.78 -3.11
CA HIS A 299 -17.86 2.85 -1.80
C HIS A 299 -17.47 4.09 -0.99
N THR A 300 -16.20 4.46 -1.02
CA THR A 300 -15.65 5.65 -0.35
C THR A 300 -15.46 6.84 -1.30
N GLY A 301 -16.17 6.85 -2.42
CA GLY A 301 -16.05 7.89 -3.44
C GLY A 301 -16.84 9.16 -3.14
N THR A 302 -16.65 10.16 -4.02
CA THR A 302 -17.42 11.41 -4.04
C THR A 302 -18.80 11.19 -4.67
N ALA A 303 -19.74 12.08 -4.41
CA ALA A 303 -21.05 12.02 -5.07
C ALA A 303 -20.91 12.19 -6.59
N THR A 304 -20.07 13.15 -7.01
CA THR A 304 -19.81 13.44 -8.42
C THR A 304 -19.27 12.22 -9.17
N ALA A 305 -18.17 11.63 -8.70
CA ALA A 305 -17.57 10.48 -9.37
C ALA A 305 -18.49 9.26 -9.41
N CYS A 306 -19.25 8.99 -8.33
CA CYS A 306 -20.18 7.87 -8.27
C CYS A 306 -21.40 8.09 -9.19
N GLU A 307 -21.90 9.30 -9.35
CA GLU A 307 -23.00 9.59 -10.28
C GLU A 307 -22.55 9.47 -11.74
N LEU A 308 -21.37 9.99 -12.07
CA LEU A 308 -20.77 9.79 -13.39
C LEU A 308 -20.53 8.31 -13.69
N ALA A 309 -20.09 7.52 -12.69
CA ALA A 309 -19.92 6.08 -12.85
C ALA A 309 -21.24 5.33 -13.14
N ARG A 310 -22.36 5.79 -12.58
CA ARG A 310 -23.68 5.19 -12.85
C ARG A 310 -24.21 5.50 -14.24
N THR A 311 -23.83 6.64 -14.81
CA THR A 311 -24.36 7.16 -16.07
C THR A 311 -23.40 7.04 -17.26
N ALA A 312 -22.15 6.62 -17.03
CA ALA A 312 -21.15 6.45 -18.08
C ALA A 312 -21.56 5.42 -19.13
N ASP A 313 -21.38 5.74 -20.42
CA ASP A 313 -21.54 4.79 -21.54
C ASP A 313 -20.20 4.13 -21.93
N LEU A 314 -19.08 4.73 -21.53
CA LEU A 314 -17.73 4.16 -21.64
C LEU A 314 -16.95 4.44 -20.37
N VAL A 315 -16.42 3.38 -19.75
CA VAL A 315 -15.47 3.48 -18.65
C VAL A 315 -14.07 3.17 -19.18
N ILE A 316 -13.14 4.13 -19.01
CA ILE A 316 -11.74 4.00 -19.42
C ILE A 316 -10.92 3.72 -18.16
N GLY A 317 -10.70 2.45 -17.86
CA GLY A 317 -9.85 2.07 -16.73
C GLY A 317 -8.38 2.22 -17.08
N VAL A 318 -7.62 3.00 -16.30
CA VAL A 318 -6.18 3.18 -16.49
C VAL A 318 -5.44 2.63 -15.28
N GLY A 319 -4.76 1.50 -15.45
CA GLY A 319 -3.99 0.87 -14.38
C GLY A 319 -4.83 0.48 -13.16
N THR A 320 -6.10 0.12 -13.36
CA THR A 320 -7.02 -0.32 -12.29
C THR A 320 -7.36 -1.80 -12.43
N ARG A 321 -7.64 -2.45 -11.29
CA ARG A 321 -8.08 -3.86 -11.22
C ARG A 321 -9.57 -4.01 -10.99
N TYR A 322 -10.32 -2.91 -10.90
CA TYR A 322 -11.74 -2.89 -10.58
C TYR A 322 -12.06 -3.71 -9.32
N THR A 323 -11.42 -3.34 -8.21
CA THR A 323 -11.66 -3.99 -6.91
C THR A 323 -13.12 -3.84 -6.50
N ASP A 324 -13.53 -4.67 -5.55
CA ASP A 324 -14.89 -4.64 -4.98
C ASP A 324 -15.27 -3.23 -4.47
N PHE A 325 -14.35 -2.53 -3.84
CA PHE A 325 -14.53 -1.15 -3.39
C PHE A 325 -14.74 -0.15 -4.53
N THR A 326 -13.95 -0.26 -5.59
CA THR A 326 -14.05 0.62 -6.78
C THR A 326 -15.37 0.43 -7.51
N THR A 327 -15.85 -0.81 -7.59
CA THR A 327 -17.11 -1.14 -8.27
C THR A 327 -18.34 -1.03 -7.36
N ALA A 328 -18.11 -0.72 -6.06
CA ALA A 328 -19.14 -0.77 -5.04
C ALA A 328 -19.90 -2.10 -5.09
N SER A 329 -19.15 -3.20 -5.01
CA SER A 329 -19.65 -4.57 -5.11
C SER A 329 -20.51 -4.83 -6.35
N GLY A 330 -20.16 -4.20 -7.47
CA GLY A 330 -20.84 -4.35 -8.75
C GLY A 330 -22.15 -3.56 -8.87
N THR A 331 -22.40 -2.58 -7.98
CA THR A 331 -23.56 -1.68 -8.05
C THR A 331 -23.28 -0.33 -8.74
N LEU A 332 -22.03 -0.05 -9.07
CA LEU A 332 -21.63 1.03 -9.98
C LEU A 332 -21.40 0.49 -11.39
N PHE A 333 -21.28 1.40 -12.35
CA PHE A 333 -21.10 1.08 -13.79
C PHE A 333 -22.26 0.23 -14.34
N THR A 334 -23.49 0.57 -13.99
CA THR A 334 -24.69 -0.20 -14.31
C THR A 334 -25.53 0.41 -15.44
N ALA A 335 -25.07 1.48 -16.10
CA ALA A 335 -25.76 2.06 -17.25
C ALA A 335 -25.99 0.99 -18.33
N GLN A 336 -27.18 1.02 -18.95
CA GLN A 336 -27.50 0.06 -19.99
C GLN A 336 -26.53 0.21 -21.18
N GLY A 337 -25.85 -0.88 -21.54
CA GLY A 337 -24.90 -0.89 -22.65
C GLY A 337 -23.55 -0.25 -22.34
N VAL A 338 -23.23 0.00 -21.06
CA VAL A 338 -21.92 0.50 -20.67
C VAL A 338 -20.79 -0.40 -21.19
N ARG A 339 -19.79 0.21 -21.79
CA ARG A 339 -18.59 -0.46 -22.35
C ARG A 339 -17.39 -0.14 -21.48
N PHE A 340 -16.38 -1.01 -21.52
CA PHE A 340 -15.11 -0.81 -20.82
C PHE A 340 -13.96 -0.83 -21.82
N LEU A 341 -13.03 0.12 -21.65
CA LEU A 341 -11.72 0.16 -22.29
C LEU A 341 -10.68 0.10 -21.15
N ASN A 342 -9.88 -0.96 -21.12
CA ASN A 342 -8.95 -1.20 -20.03
C ASN A 342 -7.50 -1.05 -20.47
N VAL A 343 -6.89 0.08 -20.14
CA VAL A 343 -5.45 0.31 -20.26
C VAL A 343 -4.77 -0.36 -19.07
N ASN A 344 -4.05 -1.45 -19.32
CA ASN A 344 -3.37 -2.17 -18.25
C ASN A 344 -2.13 -2.91 -18.80
N ILE A 345 -1.08 -2.96 -17.95
CA ILE A 345 0.12 -3.72 -18.31
C ILE A 345 -0.10 -5.24 -18.17
N ALA A 346 -1.03 -5.66 -17.31
CA ALA A 346 -1.41 -7.05 -17.10
C ALA A 346 -2.60 -7.42 -17.99
N SER A 347 -2.41 -8.39 -18.89
CA SER A 347 -3.48 -8.89 -19.77
C SER A 347 -4.68 -9.42 -18.97
N PHE A 348 -4.45 -10.09 -17.84
CA PHE A 348 -5.50 -10.58 -16.96
C PHE A 348 -6.45 -9.46 -16.49
N ASP A 349 -5.90 -8.33 -16.05
CA ASP A 349 -6.70 -7.18 -15.62
C ASP A 349 -7.31 -6.42 -16.81
N GLY A 350 -6.63 -6.41 -17.95
CA GLY A 350 -7.11 -5.79 -19.18
C GLY A 350 -8.44 -6.38 -19.70
N HIS A 351 -8.71 -7.66 -19.43
CA HIS A 351 -9.94 -8.34 -19.87
C HIS A 351 -11.08 -8.29 -18.86
N LYS A 352 -10.89 -7.70 -17.69
CA LYS A 352 -11.94 -7.61 -16.65
C LYS A 352 -13.17 -6.85 -17.16
N LEU A 353 -14.33 -7.20 -16.62
CA LEU A 353 -15.65 -6.63 -16.95
C LEU A 353 -16.02 -6.75 -18.44
N SER A 354 -15.52 -7.78 -19.14
CA SER A 354 -15.68 -7.96 -20.58
C SER A 354 -15.21 -6.73 -21.37
N GLY A 355 -14.23 -6.01 -20.81
CA GLY A 355 -13.69 -4.80 -21.40
C GLY A 355 -12.79 -5.06 -22.61
N ARG A 356 -12.68 -4.08 -23.48
CA ARG A 356 -11.69 -4.05 -24.54
C ARG A 356 -10.32 -3.78 -23.93
N PRO A 357 -9.34 -4.67 -24.09
CA PRO A 357 -8.01 -4.43 -23.57
C PRO A 357 -7.24 -3.41 -24.43
N LEU A 358 -6.35 -2.67 -23.79
CA LEU A 358 -5.22 -1.96 -24.38
C LEU A 358 -4.00 -2.30 -23.52
N ILE A 359 -3.29 -3.38 -23.90
CA ILE A 359 -2.23 -3.95 -23.07
C ILE A 359 -0.93 -3.18 -23.30
N ALA A 360 -0.64 -2.27 -22.36
CA ALA A 360 0.55 -1.42 -22.41
C ALA A 360 0.85 -0.81 -21.03
N ASP A 361 2.04 -0.21 -20.89
CA ASP A 361 2.35 0.72 -19.82
C ASP A 361 1.39 1.92 -19.89
N ALA A 362 0.89 2.39 -18.74
CA ALA A 362 -0.14 3.43 -18.72
C ALA A 362 0.34 4.75 -19.34
N ARG A 363 1.61 5.12 -19.15
CA ARG A 363 2.19 6.33 -19.73
C ARG A 363 2.22 6.26 -21.25
N THR A 364 2.81 5.20 -21.81
CA THR A 364 2.91 5.06 -23.27
C THR A 364 1.55 4.92 -23.95
N ALA A 365 0.59 4.27 -23.29
CA ALA A 365 -0.78 4.15 -23.78
C ALA A 365 -1.51 5.50 -23.80
N LEU A 366 -1.42 6.28 -22.72
CA LEU A 366 -2.03 7.62 -22.66
C LEU A 366 -1.41 8.59 -23.67
N GLU A 367 -0.08 8.60 -23.79
CA GLU A 367 0.63 9.39 -24.80
C GLU A 367 0.12 9.06 -26.23
N SER A 368 0.04 7.76 -26.59
CA SER A 368 -0.44 7.31 -27.89
C SER A 368 -1.93 7.62 -28.14
N LEU A 369 -2.77 7.45 -27.10
CA LEU A 369 -4.20 7.81 -27.18
C LEU A 369 -4.39 9.30 -27.37
N THR A 370 -3.64 10.13 -26.64
CA THR A 370 -3.70 11.60 -26.71
C THR A 370 -3.32 12.08 -28.11
N GLU A 371 -2.21 11.59 -28.66
CA GLU A 371 -1.78 11.92 -30.01
C GLU A 371 -2.85 11.55 -31.07
N ALA A 372 -3.36 10.31 -30.99
CA ALA A 372 -4.36 9.84 -31.95
C ALA A 372 -5.68 10.61 -31.85
N LEU A 373 -6.14 10.96 -30.64
CA LEU A 373 -7.36 11.75 -30.45
C LEU A 373 -7.19 13.21 -30.85
N ALA A 374 -5.98 13.79 -30.66
CA ALA A 374 -5.65 15.13 -31.14
C ALA A 374 -5.80 15.28 -32.65
N MET A 375 -5.32 14.27 -33.41
CA MET A 375 -5.48 14.24 -34.90
C MET A 375 -6.96 14.29 -35.35
N HIS A 376 -7.88 13.85 -34.50
CA HIS A 376 -9.32 13.86 -34.77
C HIS A 376 -10.04 15.06 -34.12
N GLY A 377 -9.36 15.92 -33.40
CA GLY A 377 -9.96 17.05 -32.66
C GLY A 377 -11.02 16.61 -31.64
N HIS A 378 -10.89 15.40 -31.07
CA HIS A 378 -11.91 14.83 -30.19
C HIS A 378 -11.92 15.51 -28.84
N ARG A 379 -13.12 15.89 -28.36
CA ARG A 379 -13.38 16.43 -27.03
C ARG A 379 -14.74 15.96 -26.54
N ALA A 380 -14.89 15.84 -25.22
CA ALA A 380 -16.18 15.58 -24.59
C ALA A 380 -17.18 16.73 -24.92
N GLU A 381 -18.45 16.38 -24.98
CA GLU A 381 -19.53 17.34 -25.28
C GLU A 381 -19.56 18.47 -24.24
N PRO A 382 -19.67 19.76 -24.66
CA PRO A 382 -19.65 20.89 -23.72
C PRO A 382 -20.69 20.80 -22.62
N ALA A 383 -21.89 20.28 -22.88
CA ALA A 383 -22.93 20.09 -21.89
C ALA A 383 -22.52 19.07 -20.81
N TYR A 384 -21.80 18.02 -21.19
CA TYR A 384 -21.29 17.04 -20.24
C TYR A 384 -20.15 17.61 -19.38
N VAL A 385 -19.30 18.45 -19.98
CA VAL A 385 -18.25 19.18 -19.25
C VAL A 385 -18.87 20.11 -18.20
N THR A 386 -19.88 20.91 -18.56
CA THR A 386 -20.58 21.78 -17.61
C THR A 386 -21.20 20.97 -16.48
N GLU A 387 -21.88 19.86 -16.79
CA GLU A 387 -22.54 19.01 -15.79
C GLU A 387 -21.56 18.53 -14.71
N TYR A 388 -20.45 17.90 -15.08
CA TYR A 388 -19.53 17.38 -14.08
C TYR A 388 -18.74 18.46 -13.35
N THR A 389 -18.49 19.61 -13.98
CA THR A 389 -17.83 20.75 -13.33
C THR A 389 -18.73 21.36 -12.24
N ASP A 390 -20.02 21.57 -12.54
CA ASP A 390 -20.99 22.05 -11.56
C ASP A 390 -21.15 21.05 -10.39
N ASP A 391 -21.15 19.74 -10.68
CA ASP A 391 -21.24 18.70 -9.66
C ASP A 391 -19.99 18.67 -8.76
N LYS A 392 -18.80 18.87 -9.35
CA LYS A 392 -17.55 19.00 -8.61
C LYS A 392 -17.59 20.22 -7.68
N GLU A 393 -18.00 21.39 -8.16
CA GLU A 393 -18.11 22.59 -7.33
C GLU A 393 -19.06 22.40 -6.15
N ARG A 394 -20.20 21.72 -6.37
CA ARG A 394 -21.13 21.36 -5.29
C ARG A 394 -20.51 20.41 -4.27
N TRP A 395 -19.65 19.48 -4.73
CA TRP A 395 -18.96 18.58 -3.82
C TRP A 395 -17.90 19.30 -3.01
N GLU A 396 -17.09 20.17 -3.63
CA GLU A 396 -16.06 20.97 -2.93
C GLU A 396 -16.68 21.86 -1.85
N TYR A 397 -17.85 22.45 -2.10
CA TYR A 397 -18.59 23.19 -1.07
C TYR A 397 -18.92 22.32 0.16
N ARG A 398 -19.23 21.03 -0.05
CA ARG A 398 -19.46 20.09 1.06
C ARG A 398 -18.17 19.74 1.80
N VAL A 399 -17.06 19.67 1.08
CA VAL A 399 -15.74 19.45 1.69
C VAL A 399 -15.39 20.62 2.59
N ASP A 400 -15.54 21.87 2.10
CA ASP A 400 -15.30 23.07 2.89
C ASP A 400 -16.16 23.08 4.16
N ALA A 401 -17.45 22.81 4.03
CA ALA A 401 -18.36 22.74 5.18
C ALA A 401 -17.98 21.62 6.19
N ALA A 402 -17.41 20.50 5.73
CA ALA A 402 -16.97 19.44 6.63
C ALA A 402 -15.64 19.77 7.34
N TYR A 403 -14.81 20.59 6.73
CA TYR A 403 -13.53 21.06 7.28
C TYR A 403 -13.69 22.20 8.26
N GLU A 404 -14.73 23.01 8.10
CA GLU A 404 -14.98 24.20 8.92
C GLU A 404 -15.35 23.83 10.36
N ALA A 405 -14.81 24.55 11.32
CA ALA A 405 -15.19 24.48 12.72
C ALA A 405 -15.76 25.83 13.17
N GLU A 406 -17.05 25.87 13.49
CA GLU A 406 -17.73 27.08 13.97
C GLU A 406 -17.11 27.60 15.27
N ASP A 407 -16.67 26.70 16.15
CA ASP A 407 -15.99 27.04 17.41
C ASP A 407 -14.61 26.35 17.46
N PRO A 408 -13.51 27.12 17.52
CA PRO A 408 -12.16 26.56 17.59
C PRO A 408 -11.80 25.94 18.94
N ASP A 409 -12.60 26.13 19.98
CA ASP A 409 -12.34 25.65 21.35
C ASP A 409 -13.07 24.35 21.69
N ILE A 410 -13.68 23.69 20.69
CA ILE A 410 -14.29 22.37 20.83
C ILE A 410 -13.34 21.24 20.36
N ARG A 411 -13.69 20.01 20.76
CA ARG A 411 -13.07 18.79 20.28
C ARG A 411 -13.37 18.60 18.77
N PRO A 412 -12.34 18.39 17.92
CA PRO A 412 -12.55 18.27 16.47
C PRO A 412 -13.26 16.98 16.07
N THR A 413 -13.95 17.03 14.93
CA THR A 413 -14.34 15.84 14.16
C THR A 413 -13.18 15.33 13.33
N GLN A 414 -13.25 14.08 12.82
CA GLN A 414 -12.22 13.56 11.91
C GLN A 414 -12.07 14.41 10.63
N PRO A 415 -13.15 14.86 9.93
CA PRO A 415 -13.02 15.80 8.81
C PRO A 415 -12.31 17.11 9.16
N GLN A 416 -12.56 17.69 10.33
CA GLN A 416 -11.88 18.90 10.77
C GLN A 416 -10.38 18.68 11.02
N VAL A 417 -9.98 17.48 11.50
CA VAL A 417 -8.55 17.11 11.58
C VAL A 417 -7.93 17.09 10.19
N LEU A 418 -8.63 16.50 9.19
CA LEU A 418 -8.17 16.46 7.80
C LEU A 418 -8.08 17.87 7.19
N GLY A 419 -9.04 18.74 7.46
CA GLY A 419 -9.02 20.15 7.00
C GLY A 419 -7.82 20.93 7.57
N LEU A 420 -7.50 20.76 8.85
CA LEU A 420 -6.33 21.37 9.46
C LEU A 420 -5.01 20.84 8.91
N LEU A 421 -4.95 19.54 8.59
CA LEU A 421 -3.80 18.98 7.88
C LEU A 421 -3.68 19.56 6.47
N ASP A 422 -4.79 19.69 5.74
CA ASP A 422 -4.81 20.27 4.39
C ASP A 422 -4.31 21.73 4.34
N GLU A 423 -4.54 22.50 5.42
CA GLU A 423 -4.00 23.87 5.56
C GLU A 423 -2.48 23.90 5.76
N ILE A 424 -1.89 22.88 6.38
CA ILE A 424 -0.50 22.90 6.86
C ILE A 424 0.45 22.17 5.92
N VAL A 425 -0.01 21.09 5.29
CA VAL A 425 0.83 20.30 4.38
C VAL A 425 0.96 20.98 3.01
N THR A 426 2.09 20.75 2.36
CA THR A 426 2.38 21.22 1.00
C THR A 426 2.50 20.05 0.04
N GLY A 427 2.68 20.28 -1.25
CA GLY A 427 2.93 19.23 -2.25
C GLY A 427 4.15 18.33 -1.96
N GLU A 428 5.05 18.80 -1.08
CA GLU A 428 6.24 18.04 -0.66
C GLU A 428 5.94 16.99 0.41
N ASP A 429 4.88 17.18 1.20
CA ASP A 429 4.56 16.25 2.29
C ASP A 429 3.98 14.94 1.76
N ILE A 430 4.34 13.82 2.40
CA ILE A 430 3.84 12.48 2.07
C ILE A 430 2.91 12.03 3.20
N LEU A 431 1.66 11.66 2.85
CA LEU A 431 0.67 11.20 3.82
C LEU A 431 0.41 9.70 3.66
N ILE A 432 0.53 8.97 4.76
CA ILE A 432 0.35 7.53 4.80
C ILE A 432 -0.86 7.18 5.64
N ASN A 433 -1.71 6.32 5.12
CA ASN A 433 -2.86 5.74 5.81
C ASN A 433 -3.11 4.31 5.32
N ALA A 434 -3.90 3.53 6.03
CA ALA A 434 -4.20 2.16 5.62
C ALA A 434 -5.63 1.73 5.95
N ALA A 435 -5.96 1.51 7.21
CA ALA A 435 -7.21 0.89 7.60
C ALA A 435 -8.08 1.79 8.51
N GLY A 436 -9.33 1.43 8.70
CA GLY A 436 -10.28 2.15 9.53
C GLY A 436 -11.15 3.17 8.78
N SER A 437 -11.59 4.23 9.45
CA SER A 437 -12.41 5.30 8.85
C SER A 437 -11.59 6.31 8.04
N LEU A 438 -10.33 6.51 8.40
CA LEU A 438 -9.45 7.50 7.78
C LEU A 438 -9.33 7.35 6.25
N PRO A 439 -8.99 6.16 5.68
CA PRO A 439 -8.89 6.05 4.21
C PRO A 439 -10.21 6.31 3.49
N GLY A 440 -11.34 6.05 4.15
CA GLY A 440 -12.66 6.36 3.60
C GLY A 440 -12.90 7.87 3.50
N ASP A 441 -12.63 8.59 4.57
CA ASP A 441 -12.82 10.04 4.60
C ASP A 441 -11.74 10.77 3.79
N LEU A 442 -10.49 10.32 3.82
CA LEU A 442 -9.42 10.84 2.97
C LEU A 442 -9.75 10.66 1.47
N HIS A 443 -10.30 9.52 1.05
CA HIS A 443 -10.67 9.30 -0.34
C HIS A 443 -11.73 10.29 -0.82
N LYS A 444 -12.69 10.65 0.05
CA LYS A 444 -13.77 11.60 -0.24
C LYS A 444 -13.34 13.07 -0.17
N LEU A 445 -12.54 13.41 0.85
CA LEU A 445 -12.37 14.81 1.27
C LEU A 445 -10.98 15.35 0.93
N TRP A 446 -9.95 14.49 0.84
CA TRP A 446 -8.57 14.94 0.73
C TRP A 446 -8.26 15.58 -0.64
N ARG A 447 -7.68 16.77 -0.61
CA ARG A 447 -7.27 17.57 -1.76
C ARG A 447 -5.81 17.29 -2.11
N ALA A 448 -5.55 16.15 -2.76
CA ALA A 448 -4.20 15.75 -3.14
C ALA A 448 -3.60 16.73 -4.17
N ARG A 449 -2.43 17.30 -3.85
CA ARG A 449 -1.65 18.20 -4.72
C ARG A 449 -0.53 17.48 -5.46
N SER A 450 -0.28 16.20 -5.10
CA SER A 450 0.65 15.31 -5.76
C SER A 450 0.27 13.85 -5.47
N ARG A 451 0.83 12.92 -6.25
CA ARG A 451 0.64 11.47 -6.06
C ARG A 451 1.02 10.98 -4.66
N ASP A 452 2.04 11.58 -4.06
CA ASP A 452 2.61 11.15 -2.80
C ASP A 452 1.80 11.64 -1.59
N GLN A 453 0.90 12.60 -1.78
CA GLN A 453 -0.01 13.04 -0.74
C GLN A 453 -1.15 12.07 -0.41
N TYR A 454 -1.18 10.91 -1.06
CA TYR A 454 -2.13 9.86 -0.76
C TYR A 454 -1.49 8.48 -0.88
N HIS A 455 -0.65 8.12 0.09
CA HIS A 455 -0.12 6.77 0.19
C HIS A 455 -1.08 5.91 1.03
N VAL A 456 -1.83 5.05 0.38
CA VAL A 456 -2.76 4.13 1.05
C VAL A 456 -2.36 2.67 0.82
N GLU A 457 -2.38 1.87 1.87
CA GLU A 457 -2.42 0.42 1.75
C GLU A 457 -3.88 -0.02 1.85
N TYR A 458 -4.47 -0.35 0.72
CA TYR A 458 -5.88 -0.68 0.64
C TYR A 458 -6.17 -2.06 0.04
N GLY A 459 -5.21 -2.64 -0.69
CA GLY A 459 -5.39 -3.94 -1.33
C GLY A 459 -5.57 -5.08 -0.33
N TYR A 460 -4.92 -5.01 0.82
CA TYR A 460 -5.03 -5.95 1.93
C TYR A 460 -5.72 -5.33 3.16
N SER A 461 -5.73 -4.01 3.23
CA SER A 461 -6.33 -3.20 4.31
C SER A 461 -5.80 -3.58 5.70
N CYS A 462 -4.48 -3.67 5.82
CA CYS A 462 -3.81 -4.18 7.01
C CYS A 462 -3.66 -3.09 8.07
N MET A 463 -4.31 -3.27 9.22
CA MET A 463 -4.09 -2.43 10.40
C MET A 463 -2.65 -2.56 10.90
N GLY A 464 -2.05 -1.44 11.34
CA GLY A 464 -0.67 -1.38 11.80
C GLY A 464 0.38 -1.14 10.71
N TYR A 465 -0.06 -0.90 9.45
CA TYR A 465 0.83 -0.61 8.33
C TYR A 465 1.47 0.79 8.45
N GLU A 466 0.76 1.78 8.94
CA GLU A 466 1.01 3.21 8.75
C GLU A 466 2.38 3.66 9.31
N ILE A 467 2.68 3.31 10.57
CA ILE A 467 3.93 3.73 11.23
C ILE A 467 5.17 3.09 10.60
N PRO A 468 5.25 1.75 10.46
CA PRO A 468 6.41 1.15 9.82
C PRO A 468 6.56 1.56 8.35
N ALA A 469 5.46 1.70 7.60
CA ALA A 469 5.52 2.20 6.23
C ALA A 469 6.07 3.64 6.15
N ALA A 470 5.72 4.51 7.11
CA ALA A 470 6.26 5.86 7.19
C ALA A 470 7.79 5.86 7.35
N ILE A 471 8.33 4.91 8.12
CA ILE A 471 9.77 4.72 8.25
C ILE A 471 10.38 4.35 6.89
N GLY A 472 9.82 3.35 6.22
CA GLY A 472 10.27 2.93 4.90
C GLY A 472 10.19 4.03 3.85
N VAL A 473 9.10 4.78 3.82
CA VAL A 473 8.91 5.93 2.93
C VAL A 473 9.93 7.04 3.23
N ARG A 474 10.19 7.34 4.50
CA ARG A 474 11.18 8.35 4.89
C ARG A 474 12.61 7.94 4.49
N LEU A 475 12.94 6.65 4.54
CA LEU A 475 14.22 6.13 4.02
C LEU A 475 14.33 6.29 2.50
N ALA A 476 13.24 6.13 1.76
CA ALA A 476 13.22 6.31 0.30
C ALA A 476 13.17 7.79 -0.14
N ALA A 477 12.66 8.68 0.72
CA ALA A 477 12.52 10.12 0.47
C ALA A 477 13.02 10.93 1.69
N PRO A 478 14.35 10.94 1.95
CA PRO A 478 14.93 11.45 3.19
C PRO A 478 14.74 12.95 3.41
N ASP A 479 14.49 13.72 2.35
CA ASP A 479 14.34 15.19 2.41
C ASP A 479 12.88 15.65 2.53
N ARG A 480 11.89 14.72 2.51
CA ARG A 480 10.48 15.04 2.50
C ARG A 480 9.80 14.76 3.85
N PRO A 481 8.93 15.64 4.36
CA PRO A 481 8.13 15.33 5.55
C PRO A 481 7.19 14.16 5.32
N VAL A 482 7.16 13.19 6.23
CA VAL A 482 6.33 11.99 6.15
C VAL A 482 5.39 11.92 7.34
N TRP A 483 4.08 11.82 7.06
CA TRP A 483 3.01 11.77 8.04
C TRP A 483 2.32 10.41 8.01
N ALA A 484 2.23 9.74 9.16
CA ALA A 484 1.39 8.57 9.38
C ALA A 484 0.10 8.97 10.08
N LEU A 485 -1.03 8.83 9.41
CA LEU A 485 -2.36 9.12 9.98
C LEU A 485 -2.94 7.82 10.53
N VAL A 486 -3.09 7.73 11.84
CA VAL A 486 -3.45 6.48 12.53
C VAL A 486 -4.66 6.67 13.43
N GLY A 487 -5.66 5.81 13.29
CA GLY A 487 -6.71 5.66 14.30
C GLY A 487 -6.16 4.90 15.52
N ASP A 488 -6.83 5.02 16.65
CA ASP A 488 -6.45 4.34 17.89
C ASP A 488 -6.40 2.81 17.75
N GLY A 489 -7.31 2.21 16.97
CA GLY A 489 -7.33 0.78 16.72
C GLY A 489 -6.11 0.27 15.98
N THR A 490 -5.70 0.95 14.91
CA THR A 490 -4.52 0.58 14.12
C THR A 490 -3.21 0.87 14.89
N TYR A 491 -3.18 1.97 15.66
CA TYR A 491 -2.05 2.28 16.54
C TYR A 491 -1.79 1.14 17.55
N LEU A 492 -2.84 0.65 18.21
CA LEU A 492 -2.72 -0.43 19.20
C LEU A 492 -2.22 -1.76 18.62
N MET A 493 -2.36 -1.96 17.31
CA MET A 493 -1.85 -3.17 16.66
C MET A 493 -0.33 -3.19 16.55
N MET A 494 0.32 -2.03 16.27
CA MET A 494 1.74 -2.04 15.91
C MET A 494 2.47 -0.71 16.19
N PRO A 495 2.54 -0.25 17.46
CA PRO A 495 3.23 0.98 17.81
C PRO A 495 4.75 0.80 17.97
N THR A 496 5.25 -0.42 18.05
CA THR A 496 6.62 -0.73 18.51
C THR A 496 7.71 -0.20 17.58
N GLU A 497 7.41 0.00 16.28
CA GLU A 497 8.38 0.58 15.34
C GLU A 497 8.66 2.07 15.58
N ILE A 498 7.93 2.72 16.47
CA ILE A 498 8.32 4.03 17.01
C ILE A 498 9.74 3.96 17.61
N VAL A 499 10.05 2.87 18.34
CA VAL A 499 11.39 2.65 18.90
C VAL A 499 12.45 2.59 17.79
N THR A 500 12.14 1.97 16.65
CA THR A 500 13.02 1.92 15.49
C THR A 500 13.24 3.31 14.88
N ALA A 501 12.16 4.10 14.69
CA ALA A 501 12.28 5.46 14.19
C ALA A 501 13.16 6.34 15.08
N VAL A 502 13.02 6.21 16.41
CA VAL A 502 13.84 6.94 17.39
C VAL A 502 15.30 6.46 17.35
N GLN A 503 15.53 5.14 17.33
CA GLN A 503 16.88 4.55 17.27
C GLN A 503 17.67 4.99 16.02
N GLU A 504 17.02 4.99 14.88
CA GLU A 504 17.61 5.31 13.58
C GLU A 504 17.61 6.83 13.29
N GLY A 505 17.01 7.66 14.16
CA GLY A 505 16.87 9.10 13.93
C GLY A 505 15.98 9.45 12.73
N ILE A 506 15.00 8.59 12.39
CA ILE A 506 14.12 8.75 11.24
C ILE A 506 12.93 9.63 11.61
N ALA A 507 12.96 10.88 11.19
CA ALA A 507 11.94 11.89 11.51
C ALA A 507 10.62 11.61 10.77
N ILE A 508 9.72 10.86 11.38
CA ILE A 508 8.33 10.69 10.97
C ILE A 508 7.38 11.47 11.87
N LYS A 509 6.23 11.88 11.31
CA LYS A 509 5.13 12.52 12.05
C LYS A 509 3.99 11.52 12.17
N VAL A 510 3.57 11.22 13.39
CA VAL A 510 2.43 10.32 13.64
C VAL A 510 1.27 11.14 14.20
N VAL A 511 0.14 11.16 13.50
CA VAL A 511 -1.08 11.81 13.98
C VAL A 511 -2.03 10.74 14.47
N ILE A 512 -2.21 10.65 15.80
CA ILE A 512 -3.12 9.67 16.42
C ILE A 512 -4.48 10.32 16.62
N LEU A 513 -5.50 9.80 15.94
CA LEU A 513 -6.89 10.18 16.12
C LEU A 513 -7.56 9.16 17.04
N GLN A 514 -7.83 9.57 18.27
CA GLN A 514 -8.48 8.69 19.25
C GLN A 514 -9.98 8.94 19.31
N ASN A 515 -10.77 7.95 18.91
CA ASN A 515 -12.22 7.92 19.07
C ASN A 515 -12.72 6.85 20.05
N HIS A 516 -11.81 6.17 20.75
CA HIS A 516 -12.04 5.12 21.74
C HIS A 516 -12.70 3.86 21.20
N GLY A 517 -12.34 3.46 19.96
CA GLY A 517 -12.85 2.22 19.40
C GLY A 517 -12.57 2.02 17.91
N TYR A 518 -13.22 1.02 17.36
CA TYR A 518 -13.18 0.67 15.94
C TYR A 518 -14.35 1.34 15.21
N ALA A 519 -14.31 2.68 15.05
CA ALA A 519 -15.43 3.47 14.55
C ALA A 519 -15.96 3.00 13.19
N SER A 520 -15.08 2.63 12.25
CA SER A 520 -15.45 2.09 10.94
C SER A 520 -16.26 0.79 11.07
N ILE A 521 -15.76 -0.14 11.87
CA ILE A 521 -16.43 -1.43 12.11
C ILE A 521 -17.70 -1.23 12.93
N GLY A 522 -17.73 -0.26 13.86
CA GLY A 522 -18.95 0.13 14.58
C GLY A 522 -20.06 0.58 13.63
N GLY A 523 -19.75 1.47 12.68
CA GLY A 523 -20.70 1.92 11.66
C GLY A 523 -21.15 0.79 10.73
N LEU A 524 -20.23 -0.07 10.32
CA LEU A 524 -20.53 -1.25 9.52
C LEU A 524 -21.44 -2.22 10.30
N SER A 525 -21.11 -2.55 11.55
CA SER A 525 -21.90 -3.40 12.44
C SER A 525 -23.34 -2.88 12.56
N GLU A 526 -23.49 -1.56 12.75
CA GLU A 526 -24.82 -0.92 12.81
C GLU A 526 -25.60 -1.09 11.51
N SER A 527 -24.95 -0.89 10.36
CA SER A 527 -25.58 -1.01 9.03
C SER A 527 -26.09 -2.41 8.71
N VAL A 528 -25.46 -3.46 9.27
CA VAL A 528 -25.87 -4.86 9.12
C VAL A 528 -26.70 -5.39 10.30
N GLY A 529 -27.12 -4.51 11.21
CA GLY A 529 -27.98 -4.86 12.36
C GLY A 529 -27.24 -5.43 13.56
N GLY A 530 -25.92 -5.27 13.66
CA GLY A 530 -25.07 -5.75 14.76
C GLY A 530 -24.92 -4.78 15.94
N GLU A 531 -25.61 -3.62 15.93
CA GLU A 531 -25.77 -2.69 17.07
C GLU A 531 -24.45 -2.27 17.72
N ARG A 532 -23.37 -2.12 16.91
CA ARG A 532 -22.00 -1.75 17.36
C ARG A 532 -21.42 -2.67 18.42
N PHE A 533 -21.85 -3.93 18.51
CA PHE A 533 -21.38 -4.86 19.52
C PHE A 533 -19.85 -5.01 19.49
N ALA A 534 -19.20 -4.83 20.65
CA ALA A 534 -17.76 -4.98 20.89
C ALA A 534 -16.85 -4.10 20.00
N THR A 535 -17.32 -2.92 19.57
CA THR A 535 -16.56 -2.00 18.70
C THR A 535 -16.05 -0.75 19.41
N ALA A 536 -16.33 -0.59 20.71
CA ALA A 536 -15.80 0.49 21.55
C ALA A 536 -14.91 -0.06 22.68
N TYR A 537 -13.92 0.73 23.14
CA TYR A 537 -13.04 0.34 24.24
C TYR A 537 -13.71 0.59 25.58
N ARG A 538 -14.48 -0.39 26.03
CA ARG A 538 -15.25 -0.34 27.28
C ARG A 538 -15.01 -1.59 28.10
N HIS A 539 -15.10 -1.44 29.43
CA HIS A 539 -15.11 -2.58 30.32
C HIS A 539 -16.32 -3.46 30.04
N ARG A 540 -16.17 -4.76 30.27
CA ARG A 540 -17.28 -5.71 30.22
C ARG A 540 -18.27 -5.39 31.35
N SER A 541 -19.56 -5.36 31.04
CA SER A 541 -20.68 -5.20 31.98
C SER A 541 -21.10 -6.54 32.58
N GLU A 542 -21.94 -6.50 33.62
CA GLU A 542 -22.43 -7.71 34.29
C GLU A 542 -23.26 -8.62 33.39
N ASP A 543 -23.93 -8.07 32.38
CA ASP A 543 -24.67 -8.80 31.36
C ASP A 543 -23.78 -9.45 30.28
N GLY A 544 -22.45 -9.33 30.40
CA GLY A 544 -21.48 -9.89 29.46
C GLY A 544 -21.22 -9.04 28.23
N THR A 545 -21.87 -7.89 28.05
CA THR A 545 -21.62 -6.95 26.95
C THR A 545 -20.45 -6.01 27.26
N TYR A 546 -19.98 -5.24 26.24
CA TYR A 546 -18.91 -4.24 26.39
C TYR A 546 -19.50 -2.83 26.49
N THR A 547 -20.45 -2.64 27.43
CA THR A 547 -21.16 -1.36 27.64
C THR A 547 -20.77 -0.64 28.92
N GLY A 548 -19.80 -1.18 29.66
CA GLY A 548 -19.27 -0.59 30.89
C GLY A 548 -18.56 0.76 30.66
N ARG A 549 -17.90 1.28 31.68
CA ARG A 549 -17.13 2.54 31.57
C ARG A 549 -16.02 2.43 30.50
N PRO A 550 -15.61 3.55 29.86
CA PRO A 550 -14.48 3.56 28.93
C PRO A 550 -13.18 3.03 29.58
N LEU A 551 -12.33 2.37 28.77
CA LEU A 551 -11.01 1.93 29.21
C LEU A 551 -10.08 3.15 29.39
N PRO A 552 -9.21 3.16 30.41
CA PRO A 552 -8.26 4.25 30.67
C PRO A 552 -7.00 4.12 29.78
N VAL A 553 -7.17 4.12 28.46
CA VAL A 553 -6.06 3.97 27.51
C VAL A 553 -5.50 5.35 27.14
N ASP A 554 -4.23 5.60 27.47
CA ASP A 554 -3.51 6.83 27.13
C ASP A 554 -2.46 6.54 26.04
N LEU A 555 -2.85 6.71 24.77
CA LEU A 555 -1.98 6.44 23.62
C LEU A 555 -0.85 7.47 23.49
N ALA A 556 -1.08 8.70 23.94
CA ALA A 556 -0.05 9.73 23.93
C ALA A 556 1.07 9.41 24.95
N ALA A 557 0.71 8.92 26.16
CA ALA A 557 1.70 8.45 27.11
C ALA A 557 2.45 7.22 26.60
N ASN A 558 1.78 6.32 25.86
CA ASN A 558 2.43 5.18 25.23
C ASN A 558 3.44 5.62 24.16
N ALA A 559 3.07 6.53 23.24
CA ALA A 559 3.99 7.06 22.23
C ALA A 559 5.21 7.75 22.89
N ALA A 560 4.99 8.53 23.95
CA ALA A 560 6.07 9.15 24.71
C ALA A 560 7.01 8.12 25.37
N SER A 561 6.45 7.02 25.92
CA SER A 561 7.24 5.95 26.52
C SER A 561 8.10 5.18 25.52
N LEU A 562 7.71 5.17 24.25
CA LEU A 562 8.48 4.59 23.13
C LEU A 562 9.52 5.58 22.55
N GLY A 563 9.60 6.80 23.08
CA GLY A 563 10.64 7.78 22.78
C GLY A 563 10.23 8.91 21.82
N MET A 564 8.98 8.99 21.37
CA MET A 564 8.52 10.13 20.57
C MET A 564 8.33 11.40 21.40
N ARG A 565 8.61 12.54 20.78
CA ARG A 565 8.09 13.82 21.25
C ARG A 565 6.58 13.85 21.01
N VAL A 566 5.79 14.19 22.03
CA VAL A 566 4.33 14.15 21.95
C VAL A 566 3.71 15.52 22.17
N LEU A 567 2.88 15.97 21.21
CA LEU A 567 2.07 17.17 21.25
C LEU A 567 0.61 16.76 21.44
N ARG A 568 0.01 17.14 22.58
CA ARG A 568 -1.40 16.82 22.89
C ARG A 568 -2.30 17.98 22.50
N ALA A 569 -3.32 17.70 21.68
CA ALA A 569 -4.36 18.64 21.30
C ALA A 569 -5.72 18.20 21.86
N LYS A 570 -6.49 19.13 22.42
CA LYS A 570 -7.84 18.91 22.94
C LYS A 570 -8.90 19.61 22.11
N THR A 571 -8.52 20.67 21.44
CA THR A 571 -9.42 21.54 20.65
C THR A 571 -8.89 21.71 19.23
N VAL A 572 -9.72 22.24 18.34
CA VAL A 572 -9.32 22.63 16.98
C VAL A 572 -8.15 23.61 17.02
N ARG A 573 -8.17 24.58 17.94
CA ARG A 573 -7.09 25.58 18.13
C ARG A 573 -5.77 24.91 18.54
N ASP A 574 -5.80 24.02 19.52
CA ASP A 574 -4.61 23.30 19.99
C ASP A 574 -4.03 22.44 18.86
N LEU A 575 -4.91 21.77 18.10
CA LEU A 575 -4.50 20.89 17.01
C LEU A 575 -3.78 21.66 15.89
N ARG A 576 -4.30 22.83 15.50
CA ARG A 576 -3.64 23.67 14.51
C ARG A 576 -2.21 24.04 14.91
N ALA A 577 -2.03 24.45 16.18
CA ALA A 577 -0.71 24.78 16.70
C ALA A 577 0.21 23.54 16.76
N ALA A 578 -0.30 22.39 17.22
CA ALA A 578 0.46 21.17 17.32
C ALA A 578 0.91 20.63 15.95
N LEU A 579 0.05 20.68 14.93
CA LEU A 579 0.40 20.25 13.57
C LEU A 579 1.47 21.16 12.95
N ALA A 580 1.36 22.49 13.12
CA ALA A 580 2.35 23.44 12.65
C ALA A 580 3.71 23.22 13.33
N GLU A 581 3.71 23.00 14.65
CA GLU A 581 4.91 22.70 15.42
C GLU A 581 5.55 21.36 14.99
N ALA A 582 4.73 20.31 14.81
CA ALA A 582 5.20 19.02 14.36
C ALA A 582 5.83 19.07 12.96
N ARG A 583 5.25 19.90 12.04
CA ARG A 583 5.81 20.03 10.69
C ARG A 583 7.19 20.67 10.69
N ALA A 584 7.44 21.60 11.60
CA ALA A 584 8.72 22.29 11.73
C ALA A 584 9.80 21.50 12.49
N ASP A 585 9.45 20.37 13.09
CA ASP A 585 10.34 19.55 13.91
C ASP A 585 11.03 18.47 13.05
N ASP A 586 12.34 18.30 13.19
CA ASP A 586 13.15 17.29 12.49
C ASP A 586 13.35 16.00 13.31
N THR A 587 12.55 15.81 14.36
CA THR A 587 12.58 14.59 15.21
C THR A 587 11.30 13.75 15.03
N PRO A 588 11.32 12.45 15.42
CA PRO A 588 10.11 11.65 15.48
C PRO A 588 9.07 12.29 16.44
N THR A 589 7.95 12.76 15.88
CA THR A 589 6.97 13.56 16.62
C THR A 589 5.57 12.97 16.47
N CYS A 590 4.84 12.87 17.58
CA CYS A 590 3.45 12.45 17.64
C CYS A 590 2.55 13.63 17.95
N VAL A 591 1.54 13.86 17.13
CA VAL A 591 0.39 14.72 17.43
C VAL A 591 -0.76 13.82 17.85
N TYR A 592 -1.17 13.96 19.10
CA TYR A 592 -2.31 13.20 19.65
C TYR A 592 -3.52 14.09 19.76
N VAL A 593 -4.64 13.64 19.23
CA VAL A 593 -5.93 14.34 19.32
C VAL A 593 -7.06 13.36 19.62
N GLU A 594 -7.90 13.70 20.59
CA GLU A 594 -9.19 13.05 20.76
C GLU A 594 -10.19 13.68 19.81
N THR A 595 -10.78 12.85 18.97
CA THR A 595 -11.92 13.24 18.11
C THR A 595 -13.23 12.92 18.81
N GLN A 596 -14.35 13.25 18.17
CA GLN A 596 -15.64 12.77 18.61
C GLN A 596 -15.64 11.23 18.70
N THR A 597 -16.38 10.68 19.65
CA THR A 597 -16.34 9.25 19.96
C THR A 597 -16.87 8.39 18.81
N ALA A 598 -16.46 7.12 18.80
CA ALA A 598 -16.89 6.14 17.81
C ALA A 598 -18.42 5.93 17.70
N ASP A 599 -19.16 6.35 18.74
CA ASP A 599 -20.63 6.23 18.80
C ASP A 599 -21.35 7.41 18.12
N THR A 600 -20.63 8.45 17.70
CA THR A 600 -21.20 9.66 17.08
C THR A 600 -21.02 9.66 15.56
N VAL A 601 -21.85 10.45 14.86
CA VAL A 601 -21.72 10.66 13.41
C VAL A 601 -20.41 11.42 13.15
N SER A 602 -19.58 10.92 12.24
CA SER A 602 -18.24 11.44 11.98
C SER A 602 -18.18 12.87 11.40
N GLY A 603 -19.32 13.43 10.97
CA GLY A 603 -19.37 14.71 10.24
C GLY A 603 -18.99 14.62 8.77
N ALA A 604 -18.44 13.48 8.32
CA ALA A 604 -18.14 13.25 6.92
C ALA A 604 -19.42 12.97 6.11
N PRO A 605 -19.48 13.38 4.83
CA PRO A 605 -20.57 12.96 3.94
C PRO A 605 -20.71 11.43 3.93
N PRO A 606 -21.95 10.90 3.87
CA PRO A 606 -22.19 9.45 3.88
C PRO A 606 -21.56 8.78 2.65
N ALA A 607 -21.42 7.46 2.71
CA ALA A 607 -21.00 6.66 1.57
C ALA A 607 -21.95 6.85 0.39
N GLN A 608 -21.41 7.07 -0.80
CA GLN A 608 -22.20 7.35 -2.01
C GLN A 608 -22.59 6.09 -2.77
N ALA A 609 -22.01 4.96 -2.43
CA ALA A 609 -22.28 3.69 -3.07
C ALA A 609 -22.26 2.56 -2.03
N TRP A 610 -23.03 1.51 -2.32
CA TRP A 610 -23.17 0.36 -1.45
C TRP A 610 -21.92 -0.52 -1.47
N TRP A 611 -21.66 -1.20 -0.35
CA TRP A 611 -20.63 -2.22 -0.24
C TRP A 611 -21.26 -3.49 0.35
N ASP A 612 -20.98 -4.64 -0.30
CA ASP A 612 -21.54 -5.91 0.07
C ASP A 612 -20.89 -6.48 1.33
N VAL A 613 -21.60 -6.33 2.42
CA VAL A 613 -21.34 -7.09 3.64
C VAL A 613 -22.57 -7.95 3.92
N PRO A 614 -22.43 -9.28 3.89
CA PRO A 614 -23.55 -10.19 4.07
C PRO A 614 -24.29 -9.95 5.40
N VAL A 615 -25.61 -9.96 5.34
CA VAL A 615 -26.48 -9.86 6.50
C VAL A 615 -27.09 -11.23 6.79
N ALA A 616 -27.17 -11.61 8.06
CA ALA A 616 -27.72 -12.90 8.48
C ALA A 616 -29.11 -13.15 7.89
N GLU A 617 -29.32 -14.34 7.34
CA GLU A 617 -30.61 -14.74 6.74
C GLU A 617 -31.68 -14.94 7.79
N THR A 618 -31.29 -15.37 8.99
CA THR A 618 -32.18 -15.52 10.14
C THR A 618 -31.66 -14.72 11.32
N ALA A 619 -32.48 -13.89 11.89
CA ALA A 619 -32.16 -13.11 13.08
C ALA A 619 -33.42 -12.82 13.89
N THR A 620 -33.26 -12.72 15.21
CA THR A 620 -34.36 -12.37 16.13
C THR A 620 -34.40 -10.88 16.47
N ARG A 621 -33.29 -10.16 16.23
CA ARG A 621 -33.20 -8.72 16.50
C ARG A 621 -33.85 -7.92 15.38
N PRO A 622 -34.74 -6.95 15.70
CA PRO A 622 -35.43 -6.14 14.69
C PRO A 622 -34.46 -5.36 13.77
N SER A 623 -33.32 -4.88 14.30
CA SER A 623 -32.27 -4.20 13.54
C SER A 623 -31.72 -5.08 12.43
N ALA A 624 -31.42 -6.35 12.72
CA ALA A 624 -30.89 -7.31 11.77
C ALA A 624 -31.93 -7.74 10.71
N VAL A 625 -33.17 -7.92 11.11
CA VAL A 625 -34.29 -8.22 10.17
C VAL A 625 -34.43 -7.08 9.15
N LYS A 626 -34.46 -5.83 9.61
CA LYS A 626 -34.56 -4.66 8.73
C LYS A 626 -33.34 -4.52 7.82
N ALA A 627 -32.13 -4.77 8.35
CA ALA A 627 -30.90 -4.74 7.57
C ALA A 627 -30.91 -5.80 6.45
N ARG A 628 -31.46 -7.01 6.70
CA ARG A 628 -31.61 -8.07 5.69
C ARG A 628 -32.51 -7.65 4.53
N GLU A 629 -33.63 -7.00 4.80
CA GLU A 629 -34.54 -6.49 3.76
C GLU A 629 -33.86 -5.45 2.85
N LEU A 630 -33.03 -4.58 3.44
CA LEU A 630 -32.22 -3.62 2.69
C LEU A 630 -31.14 -4.30 1.85
N TYR A 631 -30.45 -5.28 2.43
CA TYR A 631 -29.44 -6.07 1.76
C TYR A 631 -29.95 -6.75 0.50
N GLU A 632 -31.10 -7.42 0.57
CA GLU A 632 -31.71 -8.12 -0.57
C GLU A 632 -32.07 -7.17 -1.72
N ARG A 633 -32.51 -5.96 -1.40
CA ARG A 633 -32.77 -4.92 -2.41
C ARG A 633 -31.49 -4.50 -3.12
N HIS A 634 -30.39 -4.26 -2.39
CA HIS A 634 -29.11 -3.88 -2.98
C HIS A 634 -28.49 -5.00 -3.84
N VAL A 635 -28.54 -6.24 -3.35
CA VAL A 635 -28.05 -7.41 -4.11
C VAL A 635 -28.73 -7.53 -5.47
N SER A 636 -30.04 -7.20 -5.54
CA SER A 636 -30.81 -7.26 -6.80
C SER A 636 -30.32 -6.25 -7.86
N THR A 637 -29.59 -5.19 -7.46
CA THR A 637 -29.09 -4.14 -8.37
C THR A 637 -27.70 -4.41 -8.90
N ARG A 638 -27.05 -5.49 -8.46
CA ARG A 638 -25.72 -5.85 -8.92
C ARG A 638 -25.67 -6.11 -10.43
N ARG A 639 -24.58 -5.67 -11.04
CA ARG A 639 -24.26 -6.02 -12.42
C ARG A 639 -24.12 -7.54 -12.54
N ARG A 640 -24.77 -8.11 -13.55
CA ARG A 640 -24.54 -9.50 -13.94
C ARG A 640 -23.22 -9.59 -14.70
N HIS A 641 -22.43 -10.63 -14.44
CA HIS A 641 -21.13 -10.86 -15.09
C HIS A 641 -21.24 -11.41 -16.55
N LEU A 642 -22.44 -11.36 -17.12
CA LEU A 642 -22.72 -11.85 -18.49
C LEU A 642 -22.70 -10.70 -19.48
#